data_2f0b10af04f2b903d1634117e4282ef9
#
_entry.id   2f0b10af04f2b903d1634117e4282ef9
#
_cell.length_a   1.000
_cell.length_b   1.000
_cell.length_c   1.000
_cell.angle_alpha   90.00
_cell.angle_beta   90.00
_cell.angle_gamma   90.00
#
_symmetry.space_group_name_H-M   'P 1'
#
loop_
_entity.id
_entity.type
_entity.pdbx_description
1 polymer ?
#
loop_
_entity_poly.entity_id
_entity_poly.type
_entity_poly.pdbx_seq_one_letter_code
_entity_poly.pdbx_strand_id
1 'polypeptide(L)'
;MTGKSGATDPSFESPRPLGSLPASGLVAVAYYLACQVGFDLRFPPATTSVLWPPNSILTAAFLLTPPGRWWITLAVVFPAHVLVELQAGLALPLVLSLFLTNCSEAVLAAAIIRTMIEAPIRFDTLRKTIVLVAGAVVIAPFVTGFADAAAVAYLRAEPYWTVWGRRFPSNALAGLTVVPAVVGFVGGAWNWLRTASARRKTEAALLAGALLVVSQMVFASAEERSWPLPGAPYTSLSFLLPLLLWSAVRFGIAGASLSLFATVALASWSATHGLHPLSQLPPLEGTLAMQIFLIVVGIPLTFLAALADERRAVERALRERLAFEQMLSDMSSAFVNRPSHQLDAAVESALGRLGAALRAERVLLYAYPKETQETGVGWSWSAEGVERSPGALPPEHGQLGGSWVPLVVNDKLLGSLGVWISRGALPPVEDLSQRLQLVAAVLANALARENAEGEARRSRDELAHTLRVSTMGVLGTSLAHELNQPLHAIMMNAETALTRLEEGFHEPEELRAILSDIVSDDLRASTVISRIRPLLRKGDSEQVSLDVNDLVREVISLLDIDARAREVVLKLRLNGASAVVRGDRVQLQQVLLNLVLNGIEAMASTPRRDRRILVETSVVGDRAEVRVEDNGPGIPPGREEQVFEPFYTTKPAGLGMGLSIASSLVQAHGGTLRASNGGSSGAVFVFDLPLASGSPDFGPVEIQR
;
A
#
# COMPACT_ATOMS: atom_id res chain seq x y z
N MET A 1 8.32 -7.73 -42.56
CA MET A 1 7.49 -6.81 -43.34
C MET A 1 6.69 -5.99 -42.34
N THR A 2 7.24 -4.92 -41.87
CA THR A 2 7.02 -3.48 -42.11
C THR A 2 5.59 -3.03 -42.02
N GLY A 3 5.29 -2.31 -40.95
CA GLY A 3 4.10 -1.52 -40.78
C GLY A 3 4.26 -0.55 -39.62
N LYS A 4 5.11 0.50 -39.78
CA LYS A 4 5.12 1.68 -38.92
C LYS A 4 3.85 2.48 -39.19
N SER A 5 3.01 2.70 -38.20
CA SER A 5 2.03 3.77 -38.17
C SER A 5 2.26 4.56 -36.89
N GLY A 6 3.02 5.64 -37.02
CA GLY A 6 3.18 6.66 -35.99
C GLY A 6 2.00 7.61 -36.05
N ALA A 7 1.17 7.58 -35.03
CA ALA A 7 0.29 8.68 -34.67
C ALA A 7 0.95 9.47 -33.54
N THR A 8 1.57 10.60 -33.91
CA THR A 8 2.08 11.59 -32.95
C THR A 8 0.90 12.40 -32.40
N ASP A 9 0.61 12.20 -31.13
CA ASP A 9 -0.34 12.98 -30.34
C ASP A 9 0.21 14.41 -30.12
N PRO A 10 -0.51 15.50 -30.44
CA PRO A 10 0.02 16.86 -30.46
C PRO A 10 0.07 17.59 -29.10
N SER A 11 -0.08 16.93 -27.96
CA SER A 11 -0.18 17.60 -26.65
C SER A 11 1.06 17.54 -25.75
N PHE A 12 2.25 17.16 -26.27
CA PHE A 12 3.51 17.22 -25.52
C PHE A 12 4.27 18.51 -25.81
N GLU A 13 3.98 19.60 -25.12
CA GLU A 13 4.95 20.68 -24.97
C GLU A 13 6.08 20.18 -24.01
N SER A 14 7.05 19.46 -24.57
CA SER A 14 8.36 19.33 -23.96
C SER A 14 8.92 20.75 -23.72
N PRO A 15 9.64 21.03 -22.59
CA PRO A 15 10.28 22.32 -22.39
C PRO A 15 11.11 22.60 -23.66
N ARG A 16 10.85 23.76 -24.29
CA ARG A 16 11.48 24.14 -25.58
C ARG A 16 12.97 23.90 -25.47
N PRO A 17 13.59 23.11 -26.33
CA PRO A 17 15.01 22.83 -26.25
C PRO A 17 15.76 24.16 -26.37
N LEU A 18 16.68 24.45 -25.44
CA LEU A 18 17.52 25.65 -25.42
C LEU A 18 18.31 25.91 -26.72
N GLY A 19 18.22 25.07 -27.71
CA GLY A 19 18.76 25.24 -29.08
C GLY A 19 17.79 25.85 -30.10
N SER A 20 16.71 26.51 -29.68
CA SER A 20 15.89 27.35 -30.54
C SER A 20 16.56 28.74 -30.69
N LEU A 21 16.37 29.42 -31.83
CA LEU A 21 16.89 30.78 -32.06
C LEU A 21 16.62 31.76 -30.89
N PRO A 22 15.43 31.80 -30.27
CA PRO A 22 15.16 32.67 -29.11
C PRO A 22 16.05 32.32 -27.90
N ALA A 23 16.31 31.05 -27.64
CA ALA A 23 17.15 30.64 -26.51
C ALA A 23 18.63 30.97 -26.75
N SER A 24 19.11 30.81 -28.00
CA SER A 24 20.48 31.23 -28.37
C SER A 24 20.65 32.76 -28.29
N GLY A 25 19.57 33.52 -28.60
CA GLY A 25 19.56 34.97 -28.38
C GLY A 25 19.72 35.37 -26.92
N LEU A 26 19.04 34.66 -26.01
CA LEU A 26 19.21 34.87 -24.56
C LEU A 26 20.65 34.57 -24.11
N VAL A 27 21.27 33.52 -24.64
CA VAL A 27 22.67 33.19 -24.37
C VAL A 27 23.60 34.31 -24.85
N ALA A 28 23.36 34.91 -26.03
CA ALA A 28 24.16 36.00 -26.56
C ALA A 28 24.06 37.26 -25.68
N VAL A 29 22.85 37.61 -25.19
CA VAL A 29 22.64 38.71 -24.25
C VAL A 29 23.39 38.43 -22.91
N ALA A 30 23.25 37.23 -22.36
CA ALA A 30 23.94 36.81 -21.16
C ALA A 30 25.48 36.86 -21.35
N TYR A 31 25.99 36.43 -22.49
CA TYR A 31 27.39 36.49 -22.84
C TYR A 31 27.88 37.93 -22.95
N TYR A 32 27.14 38.81 -23.62
CA TYR A 32 27.46 40.24 -23.72
C TYR A 32 27.56 40.89 -22.33
N LEU A 33 26.54 40.68 -21.47
CA LEU A 33 26.54 41.21 -20.11
C LEU A 33 27.71 40.64 -19.28
N ALA A 34 28.02 39.36 -19.44
CA ALA A 34 29.16 38.73 -18.78
C ALA A 34 30.50 39.30 -19.22
N CYS A 35 30.64 39.67 -20.51
CA CYS A 35 31.84 40.41 -20.97
C CYS A 35 31.94 41.79 -20.33
N GLN A 36 30.83 42.55 -20.24
CA GLN A 36 30.81 43.83 -19.58
C GLN A 36 31.27 43.71 -18.10
N VAL A 37 30.68 42.77 -17.36
CA VAL A 37 31.12 42.45 -15.98
C VAL A 37 32.60 42.10 -15.94
N GLY A 38 33.08 41.27 -16.87
CA GLY A 38 34.48 40.92 -16.96
C GLY A 38 35.39 42.14 -17.19
N PHE A 39 34.95 43.10 -17.99
CA PHE A 39 35.70 44.33 -18.25
C PHE A 39 35.72 45.25 -17.05
N ASP A 40 34.62 45.39 -16.31
CA ASP A 40 34.55 46.17 -15.08
C ASP A 40 35.42 45.61 -13.95
N LEU A 41 35.72 44.29 -14.04
CA LEU A 41 36.59 43.60 -13.08
C LEU A 41 38.07 43.52 -13.52
N ARG A 42 38.55 44.47 -14.33
CA ARG A 42 39.97 44.62 -14.72
C ARG A 42 40.70 45.56 -13.82
N PHE A 43 41.98 45.29 -13.61
CA PHE A 43 42.91 46.26 -12.98
C PHE A 43 43.76 46.92 -14.06
N PRO A 44 43.53 48.21 -14.38
CA PRO A 44 44.43 48.91 -15.27
C PRO A 44 45.87 48.99 -14.73
N PRO A 45 46.92 48.80 -15.57
CA PRO A 45 46.90 48.62 -17.00
C PRO A 45 46.73 47.18 -17.50
N ALA A 46 46.43 46.20 -16.64
CA ALA A 46 46.32 44.81 -17.05
C ALA A 46 45.11 44.57 -17.99
N THR A 47 45.27 43.69 -18.96
CA THR A 47 44.21 43.30 -19.89
C THR A 47 43.34 42.19 -19.34
N THR A 48 43.82 41.48 -18.32
CA THR A 48 43.17 40.31 -17.76
C THR A 48 42.23 40.67 -16.64
N SER A 49 41.02 40.14 -16.66
CA SER A 49 40.00 40.27 -15.60
C SER A 49 40.27 39.31 -14.44
N VAL A 50 39.80 39.69 -13.24
CA VAL A 50 39.82 38.86 -12.03
C VAL A 50 38.90 37.63 -12.21
N LEU A 51 37.80 37.83 -12.90
CA LEU A 51 36.82 36.79 -13.22
C LEU A 51 36.34 36.95 -14.66
N TRP A 52 36.38 35.88 -15.47
CA TRP A 52 35.93 35.91 -16.86
C TRP A 52 34.76 34.98 -17.09
N PRO A 53 33.50 35.43 -16.81
CA PRO A 53 32.32 34.56 -16.89
C PRO A 53 31.88 34.14 -18.30
N PRO A 54 32.20 34.83 -19.41
CA PRO A 54 31.66 34.53 -20.75
C PRO A 54 31.87 33.07 -21.20
N ASN A 55 33.10 32.51 -20.99
CA ASN A 55 33.42 31.14 -21.35
C ASN A 55 32.55 30.14 -20.60
N SER A 56 32.29 30.41 -19.33
CA SER A 56 31.47 29.57 -18.45
C SER A 56 29.98 29.61 -18.80
N ILE A 57 29.46 30.76 -19.25
CA ILE A 57 28.10 30.87 -19.78
C ILE A 57 27.96 30.07 -21.05
N LEU A 58 28.95 30.16 -21.96
CA LEU A 58 28.95 29.40 -23.19
C LEU A 58 29.07 27.88 -22.92
N THR A 59 29.94 27.49 -22.00
CA THR A 59 30.04 26.09 -21.53
C THR A 59 28.70 25.60 -20.99
N ALA A 60 28.03 26.34 -20.10
CA ALA A 60 26.73 25.99 -19.57
C ALA A 60 25.66 25.87 -20.67
N ALA A 61 25.65 26.79 -21.64
CA ALA A 61 24.78 26.71 -22.79
C ALA A 61 24.98 25.43 -23.62
N PHE A 62 26.23 25.01 -23.86
CA PHE A 62 26.57 23.77 -24.56
C PHE A 62 26.20 22.52 -23.76
N LEU A 63 26.28 22.55 -22.45
CA LEU A 63 25.80 21.45 -21.61
C LEU A 63 24.27 21.28 -21.64
N LEU A 64 23.55 22.37 -21.81
CA LEU A 64 22.08 22.40 -21.86
C LEU A 64 21.49 22.18 -23.26
N THR A 65 22.32 22.20 -24.32
CA THR A 65 21.90 22.04 -25.71
C THR A 65 22.54 20.81 -26.38
N PRO A 66 21.85 20.15 -27.31
CA PRO A 66 22.45 19.04 -28.09
C PRO A 66 23.67 19.49 -28.89
N PRO A 67 24.74 18.67 -29.01
CA PRO A 67 25.96 19.06 -29.71
C PRO A 67 25.73 19.52 -31.16
N GLY A 68 24.81 18.91 -31.89
CA GLY A 68 24.49 19.28 -33.29
C GLY A 68 23.93 20.70 -33.45
N ARG A 69 23.62 21.42 -32.35
CA ARG A 69 23.12 22.80 -32.36
C ARG A 69 24.09 23.84 -31.78
N TRP A 70 25.28 23.45 -31.36
CA TRP A 70 26.26 24.37 -30.78
C TRP A 70 26.69 25.47 -31.76
N TRP A 71 26.78 25.15 -33.05
CA TRP A 71 27.11 26.11 -34.09
C TRP A 71 26.10 27.28 -34.15
N ILE A 72 24.83 27.05 -33.87
CA ILE A 72 23.80 28.12 -33.82
C ILE A 72 24.12 29.10 -32.70
N THR A 73 24.44 28.57 -31.54
CA THR A 73 24.82 29.39 -30.36
C THR A 73 26.10 30.18 -30.66
N LEU A 74 27.11 29.57 -31.25
CA LEU A 74 28.34 30.25 -31.66
C LEU A 74 28.07 31.37 -32.65
N ALA A 75 27.26 31.13 -33.69
CA ALA A 75 26.91 32.10 -34.69
C ALA A 75 26.14 33.31 -34.11
N VAL A 76 25.29 33.10 -33.12
CA VAL A 76 24.50 34.17 -32.49
C VAL A 76 25.33 34.93 -31.44
N VAL A 77 26.30 34.28 -30.76
CA VAL A 77 27.17 34.90 -29.77
C VAL A 77 28.30 35.70 -30.43
N PHE A 78 28.75 35.33 -31.63
CA PHE A 78 29.87 36.00 -32.36
C PHE A 78 29.67 37.53 -32.51
N PRO A 79 28.53 38.03 -33.00
CA PRO A 79 28.32 39.50 -33.10
C PRO A 79 28.35 40.18 -31.75
N ALA A 80 27.81 39.55 -30.69
CA ALA A 80 27.82 40.11 -29.31
C ALA A 80 29.27 40.22 -28.78
N HIS A 81 30.09 39.17 -29.04
CA HIS A 81 31.53 39.21 -28.68
C HIS A 81 32.26 40.30 -29.40
N VAL A 82 32.14 40.38 -30.73
CA VAL A 82 32.81 41.43 -31.51
C VAL A 82 32.41 42.82 -31.08
N LEU A 83 31.12 43.06 -30.84
CA LEU A 83 30.62 44.32 -30.42
C LEU A 83 31.22 44.79 -29.07
N VAL A 84 31.16 43.92 -28.05
CA VAL A 84 31.62 44.25 -26.72
C VAL A 84 33.12 44.43 -26.59
N GLU A 85 33.88 43.62 -27.32
CA GLU A 85 35.36 43.71 -27.33
C GLU A 85 35.87 44.95 -28.10
N LEU A 86 35.22 45.30 -29.23
CA LEU A 86 35.51 46.55 -29.93
C LEU A 86 35.13 47.80 -29.12
N GLN A 87 34.03 47.77 -28.37
CA GLN A 87 33.67 48.84 -27.46
C GLN A 87 34.70 49.02 -26.32
N ALA A 88 35.33 47.93 -25.91
CA ALA A 88 36.44 47.95 -24.97
C ALA A 88 37.78 48.41 -25.56
N GLY A 89 37.80 48.84 -26.84
CA GLY A 89 38.98 49.36 -27.53
C GLY A 89 40.01 48.34 -27.98
N LEU A 90 39.62 47.06 -28.11
CA LEU A 90 40.52 46.01 -28.60
C LEU A 90 40.60 46.00 -30.11
N ALA A 91 41.78 45.70 -30.67
CA ALA A 91 42.00 45.59 -32.11
C ALA A 91 41.36 44.33 -32.67
N LEU A 92 40.74 44.39 -33.87
CA LEU A 92 40.03 43.30 -34.48
C LEU A 92 40.79 41.95 -34.53
N PRO A 93 42.11 41.89 -34.84
CA PRO A 93 42.87 40.64 -34.83
C PRO A 93 42.88 39.95 -33.45
N LEU A 94 42.96 40.77 -32.38
CA LEU A 94 42.89 40.25 -31.02
C LEU A 94 41.49 39.77 -30.66
N VAL A 95 40.44 40.53 -31.05
CA VAL A 95 39.04 40.16 -30.85
C VAL A 95 38.72 38.81 -31.45
N LEU A 96 39.16 38.59 -32.70
CA LEU A 96 38.93 37.28 -33.37
C LEU A 96 39.71 36.13 -32.71
N SER A 97 40.96 36.40 -32.28
CA SER A 97 41.75 35.41 -31.55
C SER A 97 41.15 35.04 -30.21
N LEU A 98 40.66 36.00 -29.45
CA LEU A 98 39.99 35.79 -28.18
C LEU A 98 38.66 35.09 -28.35
N PHE A 99 37.91 35.35 -29.42
CA PHE A 99 36.68 34.58 -29.70
C PHE A 99 37.01 33.09 -29.92
N LEU A 100 38.05 32.81 -30.73
CA LEU A 100 38.44 31.44 -31.02
C LEU A 100 38.87 30.69 -29.78
N THR A 101 39.67 31.30 -28.89
CA THR A 101 40.17 30.68 -27.66
C THR A 101 39.04 30.50 -26.64
N ASN A 102 38.15 31.47 -26.47
CA ASN A 102 36.96 31.39 -25.61
C ASN A 102 36.01 30.27 -26.05
N CYS A 103 35.73 30.17 -27.36
CA CYS A 103 34.92 29.12 -27.92
C CYS A 103 35.57 27.75 -27.72
N SER A 104 36.87 27.63 -27.98
CA SER A 104 37.62 26.39 -27.80
C SER A 104 37.59 25.88 -26.38
N GLU A 105 37.70 26.78 -25.38
CA GLU A 105 37.60 26.45 -23.98
C GLU A 105 36.21 25.92 -23.64
N ALA A 106 35.15 26.63 -24.06
CA ALA A 106 33.79 26.20 -23.81
C ALA A 106 33.43 24.86 -24.47
N VAL A 107 33.87 24.64 -25.71
CA VAL A 107 33.66 23.38 -26.42
C VAL A 107 34.41 22.24 -25.75
N LEU A 108 35.71 22.46 -25.39
CA LEU A 108 36.52 21.45 -24.72
C LEU A 108 35.93 21.04 -23.37
N ALA A 109 35.55 22.01 -22.53
CA ALA A 109 34.92 21.77 -21.26
C ALA A 109 33.60 20.98 -21.40
N ALA A 110 32.74 21.43 -22.32
CA ALA A 110 31.47 20.77 -22.58
C ALA A 110 31.63 19.35 -23.16
N ALA A 111 32.59 19.15 -24.03
CA ALA A 111 32.90 17.83 -24.63
C ALA A 111 33.37 16.84 -23.55
N ILE A 112 34.32 17.24 -22.69
CA ILE A 112 34.79 16.40 -21.57
C ILE A 112 33.65 16.02 -20.66
N ILE A 113 32.82 16.97 -20.26
CA ILE A 113 31.69 16.73 -19.33
C ILE A 113 30.66 15.80 -19.96
N ARG A 114 30.31 16.00 -21.25
CA ARG A 114 29.26 15.20 -21.91
C ARG A 114 29.72 13.77 -22.29
N THR A 115 31.00 13.53 -22.45
CA THR A 115 31.51 12.16 -22.66
C THR A 115 31.45 11.32 -21.38
N MET A 116 31.46 11.98 -20.21
CA MET A 116 31.53 11.33 -18.91
C MET A 116 30.19 11.36 -18.13
N ILE A 117 29.26 12.24 -18.52
CA ILE A 117 27.96 12.43 -17.86
C ILE A 117 26.85 12.36 -18.90
N GLU A 118 25.90 11.43 -18.70
CA GLU A 118 24.69 11.29 -19.53
C GLU A 118 23.71 12.43 -19.28
N ALA A 119 22.96 12.80 -20.34
CA ALA A 119 21.89 13.79 -20.22
C ALA A 119 20.67 13.21 -19.45
N PRO A 120 19.99 14.05 -18.64
CA PRO A 120 20.19 15.48 -18.42
C PRO A 120 21.37 15.76 -17.47
N ILE A 121 22.21 16.73 -17.86
CA ILE A 121 23.42 17.05 -17.11
C ILE A 121 23.05 17.72 -15.79
N ARG A 122 23.45 17.09 -14.70
CA ARG A 122 23.31 17.59 -13.31
C ARG A 122 24.58 17.23 -12.55
N PHE A 123 24.98 18.10 -11.63
CA PHE A 123 26.17 17.89 -10.80
C PHE A 123 25.77 17.48 -9.37
N ASP A 124 24.86 16.54 -9.25
CA ASP A 124 24.19 16.10 -8.03
C ASP A 124 24.91 14.94 -7.29
N THR A 125 26.02 14.47 -7.83
CA THR A 125 26.86 13.44 -7.21
C THR A 125 28.32 13.84 -7.20
N LEU A 126 29.11 13.28 -6.26
CA LEU A 126 30.54 13.54 -6.16
C LEU A 126 31.27 13.23 -7.47
N ARG A 127 30.98 12.09 -8.12
CA ARG A 127 31.58 11.69 -9.40
C ARG A 127 31.36 12.75 -10.50
N LYS A 128 30.13 13.23 -10.65
CA LYS A 128 29.77 14.23 -11.67
C LYS A 128 30.44 15.58 -11.38
N THR A 129 30.57 15.93 -10.10
CA THR A 129 31.27 17.17 -9.67
C THR A 129 32.77 17.07 -9.90
N ILE A 130 33.40 15.92 -9.70
CA ILE A 130 34.80 15.69 -10.09
C ILE A 130 34.98 15.91 -11.60
N VAL A 131 34.08 15.41 -12.42
CA VAL A 131 34.12 15.62 -13.89
C VAL A 131 33.96 17.10 -14.25
N LEU A 132 33.07 17.84 -13.57
CA LEU A 132 32.94 19.28 -13.74
C LEU A 132 34.27 20.01 -13.41
N VAL A 133 34.87 19.70 -12.27
CA VAL A 133 36.11 20.33 -11.82
C VAL A 133 37.25 19.96 -12.79
N ALA A 134 37.38 18.70 -13.17
CA ALA A 134 38.40 18.30 -14.12
C ALA A 134 38.23 18.99 -15.48
N GLY A 135 37.01 19.00 -16.05
CA GLY A 135 36.74 19.53 -17.39
C GLY A 135 36.72 21.04 -17.46
N ALA A 136 35.86 21.68 -16.68
CA ALA A 136 35.60 23.14 -16.78
C ALA A 136 36.49 24.01 -15.89
N VAL A 137 37.10 23.47 -14.82
CA VAL A 137 37.94 24.25 -13.92
C VAL A 137 39.43 24.05 -14.20
N VAL A 138 39.85 22.81 -14.57
CA VAL A 138 41.26 22.52 -14.70
C VAL A 138 41.68 22.36 -16.18
N ILE A 139 41.19 21.34 -16.86
CA ILE A 139 41.73 20.92 -18.18
C ILE A 139 41.46 21.97 -19.26
N ALA A 140 40.21 22.41 -19.43
CA ALA A 140 39.87 23.33 -20.49
C ALA A 140 40.58 24.69 -20.35
N PRO A 141 40.50 25.39 -19.20
CA PRO A 141 41.23 26.65 -18.99
C PRO A 141 42.76 26.50 -19.07
N PHE A 142 43.28 25.37 -18.57
CA PHE A 142 44.75 25.12 -18.62
C PHE A 142 45.24 25.01 -20.08
N VAL A 143 44.59 24.18 -20.89
CA VAL A 143 45.01 23.92 -22.28
C VAL A 143 44.81 25.16 -23.15
N THR A 144 43.63 25.78 -23.09
CA THR A 144 43.33 26.95 -23.96
C THR A 144 44.02 28.20 -23.53
N GLY A 145 44.39 28.31 -22.23
CA GLY A 145 45.18 29.39 -21.70
C GLY A 145 46.53 29.60 -22.39
N PHE A 146 47.16 28.54 -22.91
CA PHE A 146 48.40 28.65 -23.70
C PHE A 146 48.18 29.42 -24.99
N ALA A 147 47.13 29.08 -25.76
CA ALA A 147 46.80 29.74 -27.00
C ALA A 147 46.38 31.21 -26.78
N ASP A 148 45.61 31.42 -25.73
CA ASP A 148 45.10 32.74 -25.32
C ASP A 148 46.28 33.67 -24.92
N ALA A 149 47.20 33.16 -24.06
CA ALA A 149 48.42 33.90 -23.69
C ALA A 149 49.32 34.20 -24.89
N ALA A 150 49.44 33.27 -25.86
CA ALA A 150 50.19 33.49 -27.08
C ALA A 150 49.60 34.63 -27.92
N ALA A 151 48.27 34.63 -28.11
CA ALA A 151 47.57 35.69 -28.86
C ALA A 151 47.80 37.11 -28.25
N VAL A 152 47.65 37.21 -26.91
CA VAL A 152 47.83 38.47 -26.23
C VAL A 152 49.33 38.89 -26.22
N ALA A 153 50.24 37.98 -25.93
CA ALA A 153 51.66 38.29 -25.93
C ALA A 153 52.15 38.78 -27.30
N TYR A 154 51.67 38.14 -28.40
CA TYR A 154 52.02 38.52 -29.75
C TYR A 154 51.43 39.87 -30.16
N LEU A 155 50.15 40.12 -29.87
CA LEU A 155 49.42 41.29 -30.36
C LEU A 155 49.55 42.52 -29.46
N ARG A 156 49.91 42.35 -28.17
CA ARG A 156 50.05 43.42 -27.21
C ARG A 156 51.41 43.53 -26.54
N ALA A 157 52.36 42.69 -26.90
CA ALA A 157 53.70 42.65 -26.29
C ALA A 157 53.71 42.47 -24.77
N GLU A 158 52.69 41.80 -24.21
CA GLU A 158 52.66 41.48 -22.78
C GLU A 158 53.47 40.18 -22.53
N PRO A 159 54.12 40.03 -21.32
CA PRO A 159 54.89 38.83 -21.00
C PRO A 159 53.99 37.58 -20.98
N TYR A 160 54.30 36.59 -21.78
CA TYR A 160 53.52 35.36 -22.00
C TYR A 160 53.10 34.65 -20.72
N TRP A 161 54.05 34.35 -19.84
CA TRP A 161 53.75 33.62 -18.60
C TRP A 161 52.95 34.43 -17.61
N THR A 162 53.06 35.77 -17.62
CA THR A 162 52.25 36.65 -16.83
C THR A 162 50.78 36.63 -17.28
N VAL A 163 50.55 36.66 -18.57
CA VAL A 163 49.21 36.57 -19.14
C VAL A 163 48.61 35.20 -18.84
N TRP A 164 49.33 34.09 -19.08
CA TRP A 164 48.86 32.76 -18.78
C TRP A 164 48.52 32.57 -17.29
N GLY A 165 49.42 32.98 -16.39
CA GLY A 165 49.23 32.84 -14.93
C GLY A 165 48.07 33.62 -14.37
N ARG A 166 47.58 34.67 -15.08
CA ARG A 166 46.37 35.43 -14.69
C ARG A 166 45.09 34.90 -15.30
N ARG A 167 45.13 34.46 -16.56
CA ARG A 167 43.95 33.97 -17.27
C ARG A 167 43.49 32.60 -16.83
N PHE A 168 44.42 31.68 -16.55
CA PHE A 168 44.08 30.36 -16.05
C PHE A 168 43.25 30.41 -14.74
N PRO A 169 43.66 31.09 -13.63
CA PRO A 169 42.87 31.16 -12.43
C PRO A 169 41.53 31.89 -12.63
N SER A 170 41.51 32.95 -13.49
CA SER A 170 40.28 33.69 -13.80
C SER A 170 39.22 32.83 -14.45
N ASN A 171 39.61 32.06 -15.48
CA ASN A 171 38.71 31.15 -16.20
C ASN A 171 38.32 29.94 -15.31
N ALA A 172 39.28 29.38 -14.54
CA ALA A 172 39.04 28.29 -13.59
C ALA A 172 38.01 28.69 -12.53
N LEU A 173 38.15 29.90 -11.94
CA LEU A 173 37.20 30.40 -10.95
C LEU A 173 35.81 30.65 -11.55
N ALA A 174 35.74 31.15 -12.78
CA ALA A 174 34.49 31.32 -13.50
C ALA A 174 33.85 29.93 -13.79
N GLY A 175 34.61 28.93 -14.24
CA GLY A 175 34.17 27.57 -14.45
C GLY A 175 33.59 26.91 -13.20
N LEU A 176 34.25 27.13 -12.05
CA LEU A 176 33.82 26.58 -10.75
C LEU A 176 32.52 27.21 -10.24
N THR A 177 32.26 28.47 -10.53
CA THR A 177 31.13 29.22 -9.97
C THR A 177 29.96 29.34 -10.93
N VAL A 178 30.19 29.75 -12.18
CA VAL A 178 29.13 30.07 -13.15
C VAL A 178 28.53 28.84 -13.76
N VAL A 179 29.33 27.84 -14.18
CA VAL A 179 28.83 26.66 -14.87
C VAL A 179 27.78 25.89 -14.01
N PRO A 180 28.09 25.51 -12.75
CA PRO A 180 27.12 24.78 -11.94
C PRO A 180 25.94 25.66 -11.48
N ALA A 181 26.15 26.97 -11.32
CA ALA A 181 25.06 27.89 -10.99
C ALA A 181 24.03 27.99 -12.13
N VAL A 182 24.47 28.17 -13.38
CA VAL A 182 23.60 28.27 -14.55
C VAL A 182 22.89 26.93 -14.84
N VAL A 183 23.63 25.83 -14.84
CA VAL A 183 23.07 24.48 -15.08
C VAL A 183 22.06 24.13 -13.96
N GLY A 184 22.38 24.41 -12.71
CA GLY A 184 21.48 24.19 -11.58
C GLY A 184 20.23 25.07 -11.60
N PHE A 185 20.38 26.34 -12.02
CA PHE A 185 19.23 27.26 -12.14
C PHE A 185 18.24 26.81 -13.22
N VAL A 186 18.71 26.50 -14.39
CA VAL A 186 17.87 26.02 -15.51
C VAL A 186 17.32 24.61 -15.18
N GLY A 187 18.12 23.76 -14.52
CA GLY A 187 17.74 22.38 -14.20
C GLY A 187 16.74 22.21 -13.06
N GLY A 188 16.39 23.27 -12.29
CA GLY A 188 15.42 23.10 -11.20
C GLY A 188 15.28 24.23 -10.21
N ALA A 189 16.19 25.20 -10.13
CA ALA A 189 16.09 26.26 -9.13
C ALA A 189 14.86 27.16 -9.35
N TRP A 190 14.43 27.35 -10.60
CA TRP A 190 13.20 28.07 -10.91
C TRP A 190 11.95 27.37 -10.36
N ASN A 191 11.89 26.04 -10.50
CA ASN A 191 10.80 25.25 -9.92
C ASN A 191 10.86 25.26 -8.39
N TRP A 192 12.08 25.21 -7.80
CA TRP A 192 12.28 25.34 -6.37
C TRP A 192 11.72 26.66 -5.82
N LEU A 193 11.94 27.79 -6.52
CA LEU A 193 11.38 29.09 -6.12
C LEU A 193 9.85 29.09 -6.05
N ARG A 194 9.19 28.31 -6.90
CA ARG A 194 7.73 28.17 -6.91
C ARG A 194 7.21 27.22 -5.84
N THR A 195 7.89 26.10 -5.63
CA THR A 195 7.39 24.96 -4.81
C THR A 195 7.94 24.92 -3.38
N ALA A 196 9.06 25.64 -3.10
CA ALA A 196 9.66 25.62 -1.78
C ALA A 196 8.74 26.29 -0.73
N SER A 197 8.74 25.70 0.48
CA SER A 197 8.00 26.24 1.62
C SER A 197 8.49 27.66 2.01
N ALA A 198 7.61 28.46 2.59
CA ALA A 198 7.94 29.82 3.05
C ALA A 198 9.18 29.81 3.97
N ARG A 199 9.27 28.85 4.89
CA ARG A 199 10.42 28.69 5.79
C ARG A 199 11.75 28.51 5.04
N ARG A 200 11.76 27.72 3.95
CA ARG A 200 12.98 27.53 3.13
C ARG A 200 13.35 28.78 2.34
N LYS A 201 12.36 29.54 1.88
CA LYS A 201 12.60 30.84 1.19
C LYS A 201 13.16 31.88 2.13
N THR A 202 12.63 31.97 3.35
CA THR A 202 13.17 32.87 4.37
C THR A 202 14.58 32.49 4.79
N GLU A 203 14.88 31.19 4.94
CA GLU A 203 16.24 30.72 5.26
C GLU A 203 17.24 31.08 4.14
N ALA A 204 16.86 30.92 2.87
CA ALA A 204 17.70 31.31 1.74
C ALA A 204 17.93 32.84 1.69
N ALA A 205 16.90 33.63 1.97
CA ALA A 205 17.00 35.10 2.02
C ALA A 205 17.90 35.61 3.17
N LEU A 206 17.75 34.98 4.36
CA LEU A 206 18.60 35.28 5.50
C LEU A 206 20.08 34.95 5.23
N LEU A 207 20.33 33.80 4.61
CA LEU A 207 21.69 33.40 4.23
C LEU A 207 22.28 34.36 3.19
N ALA A 208 21.52 34.76 2.17
CA ALA A 208 21.95 35.70 1.16
C ALA A 208 22.23 37.08 1.80
N GLY A 209 21.37 37.56 2.69
CA GLY A 209 21.58 38.80 3.43
C GLY A 209 22.81 38.74 4.35
N ALA A 210 22.99 37.66 5.11
CA ALA A 210 24.14 37.43 5.95
C ALA A 210 25.46 37.41 5.13
N LEU A 211 25.43 36.67 3.99
CA LEU A 211 26.59 36.59 3.09
C LEU A 211 26.96 37.98 2.55
N LEU A 212 25.96 38.77 2.15
CA LEU A 212 26.19 40.13 1.66
C LEU A 212 26.78 41.05 2.75
N VAL A 213 26.21 41.05 3.96
CA VAL A 213 26.68 41.83 5.08
C VAL A 213 28.10 41.44 5.48
N VAL A 214 28.37 40.14 5.65
CA VAL A 214 29.71 39.67 6.03
C VAL A 214 30.72 39.93 4.92
N SER A 215 30.33 39.78 3.65
CA SER A 215 31.19 40.12 2.51
C SER A 215 31.56 41.62 2.51
N GLN A 216 30.58 42.49 2.73
CA GLN A 216 30.86 43.94 2.86
C GLN A 216 31.80 44.23 4.01
N MET A 217 31.60 43.62 5.18
CA MET A 217 32.49 43.79 6.33
C MET A 217 33.91 43.27 6.06
N VAL A 218 34.03 42.13 5.36
CA VAL A 218 35.32 41.51 5.02
C VAL A 218 36.09 42.33 3.99
N PHE A 219 35.37 42.85 2.97
CA PHE A 219 35.96 43.57 1.84
C PHE A 219 35.98 45.10 2.01
N ALA A 220 35.51 45.68 3.16
CA ALA A 220 35.62 47.08 3.47
C ALA A 220 37.09 47.49 3.62
N SER A 221 37.40 48.78 3.32
CA SER A 221 38.74 49.33 3.45
C SER A 221 39.32 49.19 4.87
N ALA A 222 40.64 49.11 4.97
CA ALA A 222 41.31 49.00 6.25
C ALA A 222 41.14 50.28 7.12
N GLU A 223 40.90 51.43 6.48
CA GLU A 223 40.65 52.72 7.16
C GLU A 223 39.24 52.83 7.76
N GLU A 224 38.23 52.11 7.17
CA GLU A 224 36.88 52.13 7.70
C GLU A 224 36.63 51.00 8.73
N ARG A 225 37.61 50.10 8.98
CA ARG A 225 37.46 49.04 9.96
C ARG A 225 37.59 49.56 11.38
N SER A 226 36.47 49.76 12.03
CA SER A 226 36.42 50.09 13.48
C SER A 226 36.79 48.88 14.39
N TRP A 227 37.11 47.72 13.83
CA TRP A 227 37.43 46.50 14.57
C TRP A 227 38.85 46.02 14.23
N PRO A 228 39.82 46.20 15.12
CA PRO A 228 41.17 45.71 14.94
C PRO A 228 41.22 44.21 15.23
N LEU A 229 41.14 43.37 14.21
CA LEU A 229 41.55 41.98 14.34
C LEU A 229 43.07 41.90 14.20
N PRO A 230 43.79 41.53 15.26
CA PRO A 230 45.23 41.32 15.16
C PRO A 230 45.47 40.07 14.33
N GLY A 231 46.02 40.21 13.15
CA GLY A 231 46.37 39.08 12.31
C GLY A 231 46.28 39.35 10.82
N ALA A 232 46.95 38.53 10.06
CA ALA A 232 47.12 38.66 8.62
C ALA A 232 45.78 38.83 7.85
N PRO A 233 45.78 39.50 6.69
CA PRO A 233 44.60 39.77 5.86
C PRO A 233 43.81 38.51 5.47
N TYR A 234 44.42 37.33 5.56
CA TYR A 234 43.77 36.03 5.26
C TYR A 234 42.75 35.59 6.33
N THR A 235 42.87 36.08 7.60
CA THR A 235 41.92 35.67 8.66
C THR A 235 40.55 36.26 8.45
N SER A 236 40.42 37.41 7.81
CA SER A 236 39.13 38.03 7.51
C SER A 236 38.32 37.25 6.46
N LEU A 237 38.98 36.64 5.49
CA LEU A 237 38.31 35.77 4.48
C LEU A 237 37.70 34.52 5.10
N SER A 238 38.25 34.06 6.24
CA SER A 238 37.72 32.86 6.91
C SER A 238 36.33 33.07 7.52
N PHE A 239 35.88 34.30 7.78
CA PHE A 239 34.52 34.59 8.27
C PHE A 239 33.42 34.26 7.26
N LEU A 240 33.74 34.13 5.97
CA LEU A 240 32.80 33.70 4.93
C LEU A 240 32.58 32.19 4.93
N LEU A 241 33.55 31.40 5.43
CA LEU A 241 33.48 29.92 5.37
C LEU A 241 32.25 29.32 6.03
N PRO A 242 31.80 29.76 7.25
CA PRO A 242 30.61 29.21 7.86
C PRO A 242 29.34 29.39 7.01
N LEU A 243 29.21 30.56 6.35
CA LEU A 243 28.07 30.87 5.49
C LEU A 243 28.11 30.07 4.18
N LEU A 244 29.29 29.92 3.57
CA LEU A 244 29.50 29.10 2.39
C LEU A 244 29.27 27.63 2.69
N LEU A 245 29.73 27.12 3.84
CA LEU A 245 29.45 25.77 4.30
C LEU A 245 27.95 25.53 4.55
N TRP A 246 27.27 26.49 5.20
CA TRP A 246 25.84 26.44 5.39
C TRP A 246 25.10 26.35 4.03
N SER A 247 25.49 27.22 3.08
CA SER A 247 24.95 27.17 1.72
C SER A 247 25.13 25.80 1.07
N ALA A 248 26.34 25.23 1.12
CA ALA A 248 26.67 23.96 0.54
C ALA A 248 25.84 22.79 1.13
N VAL A 249 25.80 22.70 2.47
CA VAL A 249 25.10 21.64 3.17
C VAL A 249 23.58 21.77 3.03
N ARG A 250 23.04 22.99 3.00
CA ARG A 250 21.58 23.20 3.04
C ARG A 250 20.93 23.28 1.68
N PHE A 251 21.58 23.96 0.73
CA PHE A 251 21.03 24.23 -0.60
C PHE A 251 21.75 23.44 -1.73
N GLY A 252 22.73 22.63 -1.37
CA GLY A 252 23.45 21.77 -2.31
C GLY A 252 24.31 22.57 -3.29
N ILE A 253 24.59 21.96 -4.44
CA ILE A 253 25.57 22.52 -5.39
C ILE A 253 25.12 23.84 -6.01
N ALA A 254 23.81 24.00 -6.27
CA ALA A 254 23.27 25.24 -6.82
C ALA A 254 23.42 26.40 -5.82
N GLY A 255 23.15 26.16 -4.52
CA GLY A 255 23.31 27.13 -3.47
C GLY A 255 24.79 27.49 -3.22
N ALA A 256 25.64 26.47 -3.14
CA ALA A 256 27.09 26.66 -2.95
C ALA A 256 27.69 27.46 -4.09
N SER A 257 27.37 27.13 -5.36
CA SER A 257 27.90 27.82 -6.53
C SER A 257 27.43 29.27 -6.63
N LEU A 258 26.14 29.53 -6.33
CA LEU A 258 25.59 30.88 -6.33
C LEU A 258 26.21 31.75 -5.21
N SER A 259 26.34 31.17 -4.01
CA SER A 259 26.98 31.86 -2.87
C SER A 259 28.46 32.16 -3.14
N LEU A 260 29.17 31.19 -3.73
CA LEU A 260 30.57 31.37 -4.13
C LEU A 260 30.70 32.42 -5.23
N PHE A 261 29.82 32.39 -6.25
CA PHE A 261 29.77 33.39 -7.31
C PHE A 261 29.54 34.82 -6.75
N ALA A 262 28.56 34.97 -5.86
CA ALA A 262 28.29 36.25 -5.22
C ALA A 262 29.51 36.76 -4.42
N THR A 263 30.16 35.86 -3.67
CA THR A 263 31.38 36.18 -2.93
C THR A 263 32.52 36.63 -3.84
N VAL A 264 32.71 35.87 -4.96
CA VAL A 264 33.76 36.23 -5.97
C VAL A 264 33.45 37.57 -6.62
N ALA A 265 32.20 37.82 -7.00
CA ALA A 265 31.80 39.08 -7.62
C ALA A 265 32.03 40.28 -6.69
N LEU A 266 31.61 40.15 -5.42
CA LEU A 266 31.81 41.20 -4.41
C LEU A 266 33.31 41.43 -4.09
N ALA A 267 34.07 40.35 -3.94
CA ALA A 267 35.51 40.42 -3.72
C ALA A 267 36.25 41.09 -4.89
N SER A 268 35.87 40.73 -6.13
CA SER A 268 36.45 41.29 -7.33
C SER A 268 36.10 42.76 -7.50
N TRP A 269 34.85 43.13 -7.24
CA TRP A 269 34.39 44.54 -7.27
C TRP A 269 35.11 45.38 -6.23
N SER A 270 35.22 44.89 -4.99
CA SER A 270 35.93 45.55 -3.91
C SER A 270 37.43 45.76 -4.27
N ALA A 271 38.05 44.73 -4.86
CA ALA A 271 39.44 44.80 -5.27
C ALA A 271 39.70 45.86 -6.35
N THR A 272 38.78 46.02 -7.34
CA THR A 272 38.91 47.05 -8.40
C THR A 272 38.72 48.47 -7.89
N HIS A 273 38.04 48.64 -6.74
CA HIS A 273 37.85 49.94 -6.10
C HIS A 273 38.83 50.22 -4.97
N GLY A 274 39.92 49.47 -4.85
CA GLY A 274 40.94 49.64 -3.83
C GLY A 274 40.55 49.22 -2.40
N LEU A 275 39.39 48.60 -2.26
CA LEU A 275 38.81 48.20 -0.99
C LEU A 275 39.01 46.69 -0.79
N HIS A 276 40.22 46.18 -0.50
CA HIS A 276 40.39 44.75 -0.31
C HIS A 276 41.39 44.39 0.81
N PRO A 277 41.19 43.19 1.43
CA PRO A 277 42.00 42.75 2.58
C PRO A 277 43.50 42.60 2.26
N LEU A 278 43.84 42.40 1.00
CA LEU A 278 45.21 42.18 0.50
C LEU A 278 45.83 43.47 -0.11
N SER A 279 45.29 44.63 0.23
CA SER A 279 45.76 45.95 -0.28
C SER A 279 47.23 46.27 0.03
N GLN A 280 47.85 45.54 0.96
CA GLN A 280 49.29 45.65 1.25
C GLN A 280 50.17 44.97 0.20
N LEU A 281 49.60 44.07 -0.63
CA LEU A 281 50.29 43.44 -1.73
C LEU A 281 50.16 44.31 -3.00
N PRO A 282 51.10 44.21 -3.95
CA PRO A 282 50.89 44.78 -5.26
C PRO A 282 49.54 44.31 -5.84
N PRO A 283 48.73 45.19 -6.47
CA PRO A 283 47.37 44.87 -6.89
C PRO A 283 47.24 43.53 -7.67
N LEU A 284 48.22 43.19 -8.45
CA LEU A 284 48.31 42.00 -9.23
C LEU A 284 48.53 40.72 -8.40
N GLU A 285 49.38 40.77 -7.39
CA GLU A 285 49.71 39.65 -6.52
C GLU A 285 48.54 39.41 -5.54
N GLY A 286 47.93 40.46 -5.02
CA GLY A 286 46.75 40.38 -4.17
C GLY A 286 45.56 39.76 -4.88
N THR A 287 45.34 40.08 -6.16
CA THR A 287 44.27 39.46 -6.99
C THR A 287 44.51 37.97 -7.20
N LEU A 288 45.73 37.59 -7.57
CA LEU A 288 46.08 36.18 -7.80
C LEU A 288 45.94 35.38 -6.50
N ALA A 289 46.42 35.91 -5.38
CA ALA A 289 46.27 35.29 -4.07
C ALA A 289 44.79 35.06 -3.70
N MET A 290 43.91 36.03 -3.99
CA MET A 290 42.46 35.92 -3.76
C MET A 290 41.83 34.87 -4.68
N GLN A 291 42.18 34.84 -5.98
CA GLN A 291 41.67 33.82 -6.91
C GLN A 291 42.05 32.40 -6.46
N ILE A 292 43.33 32.19 -6.11
CA ILE A 292 43.81 30.89 -5.62
C ILE A 292 43.07 30.50 -4.33
N PHE A 293 42.92 31.41 -3.38
CA PHE A 293 42.19 31.15 -2.15
C PHE A 293 40.74 30.71 -2.44
N LEU A 294 40.03 31.43 -3.30
CA LEU A 294 38.65 31.11 -3.66
C LEU A 294 38.51 29.80 -4.41
N ILE A 295 39.48 29.41 -5.24
CA ILE A 295 39.53 28.10 -5.92
C ILE A 295 39.77 26.98 -4.90
N VAL A 296 40.78 27.18 -4.01
CA VAL A 296 41.17 26.20 -2.98
C VAL A 296 40.01 25.95 -2.00
N VAL A 297 39.23 26.98 -1.65
CA VAL A 297 38.04 26.87 -0.80
C VAL A 297 36.85 26.34 -1.61
N GLY A 298 36.67 26.81 -2.83
CA GLY A 298 35.52 26.53 -3.66
C GLY A 298 35.43 25.05 -4.11
N ILE A 299 36.55 24.41 -4.47
CA ILE A 299 36.56 23.00 -4.89
C ILE A 299 36.06 22.06 -3.78
N PRO A 300 36.63 22.06 -2.55
CA PRO A 300 36.08 21.24 -1.45
C PRO A 300 34.65 21.59 -1.11
N LEU A 301 34.23 22.85 -1.20
CA LEU A 301 32.89 23.29 -0.94
C LEU A 301 31.88 22.69 -1.94
N THR A 302 32.24 22.68 -3.23
CA THR A 302 31.39 22.06 -4.26
C THR A 302 31.32 20.54 -4.11
N PHE A 303 32.41 19.88 -3.67
CA PHE A 303 32.40 18.44 -3.37
C PHE A 303 31.52 18.15 -2.15
N LEU A 304 31.60 18.94 -1.09
CA LEU A 304 30.72 18.80 0.07
C LEU A 304 29.25 19.00 -0.29
N ALA A 305 28.96 19.99 -1.14
CA ALA A 305 27.61 20.24 -1.62
C ALA A 305 27.05 19.06 -2.43
N ALA A 306 27.87 18.48 -3.33
CA ALA A 306 27.50 17.30 -4.10
C ALA A 306 27.26 16.07 -3.22
N LEU A 307 28.13 15.85 -2.24
CA LEU A 307 27.98 14.75 -1.27
C LEU A 307 26.69 14.90 -0.43
N ALA A 308 26.40 16.15 -0.01
CA ALA A 308 25.15 16.44 0.70
C ALA A 308 23.90 16.21 -0.16
N ASP A 309 23.96 16.52 -1.45
CA ASP A 309 22.86 16.25 -2.40
C ASP A 309 22.69 14.76 -2.64
N GLU A 310 23.76 14.03 -2.88
CA GLU A 310 23.78 12.58 -3.07
C GLU A 310 23.21 11.85 -1.84
N ARG A 311 23.68 12.21 -0.64
CA ARG A 311 23.15 11.65 0.61
C ARG A 311 21.65 11.91 0.75
N ARG A 312 21.19 13.13 0.47
CA ARG A 312 19.74 13.46 0.52
C ARG A 312 18.92 12.68 -0.50
N ALA A 313 19.47 12.40 -1.67
CA ALA A 313 18.81 11.58 -2.68
C ALA A 313 18.66 10.13 -2.21
N VAL A 314 19.74 9.54 -1.67
CA VAL A 314 19.73 8.17 -1.11
C VAL A 314 18.77 8.07 0.08
N GLU A 315 18.80 9.02 1.01
CA GLU A 315 17.87 9.02 2.16
C GLU A 315 16.40 9.14 1.73
N ARG A 316 16.10 9.90 0.67
CA ARG A 316 14.74 9.99 0.12
C ARG A 316 14.31 8.66 -0.51
N ALA A 317 15.16 8.09 -1.36
CA ALA A 317 14.88 6.81 -2.01
C ALA A 317 14.67 5.68 -0.97
N LEU A 318 15.50 5.65 0.09
CA LEU A 318 15.36 4.68 1.17
C LEU A 318 14.05 4.87 1.95
N ARG A 319 13.67 6.11 2.28
CA ARG A 319 12.39 6.39 2.96
C ARG A 319 11.19 5.98 2.11
N GLU A 320 11.21 6.28 0.82
CA GLU A 320 10.16 5.88 -0.12
C GLU A 320 10.04 4.35 -0.21
N ARG A 321 11.19 3.65 -0.26
CA ARG A 321 11.21 2.18 -0.27
C ARG A 321 10.65 1.59 1.03
N LEU A 322 11.11 2.08 2.19
CA LEU A 322 10.62 1.62 3.48
C LEU A 322 9.12 1.88 3.66
N ALA A 323 8.64 3.06 3.26
CA ALA A 323 7.21 3.39 3.32
C ALA A 323 6.38 2.45 2.43
N PHE A 324 6.90 2.08 1.25
CA PHE A 324 6.24 1.13 0.37
C PHE A 324 6.24 -0.30 0.95
N GLU A 325 7.37 -0.78 1.49
CA GLU A 325 7.47 -2.09 2.15
C GLU A 325 6.53 -2.18 3.37
N GLN A 326 6.44 -1.12 4.16
CA GLN A 326 5.49 -1.04 5.28
C GLN A 326 4.04 -1.07 4.81
N MET A 327 3.71 -0.36 3.75
CA MET A 327 2.37 -0.42 3.14
C MET A 327 2.00 -1.84 2.69
N LEU A 328 2.93 -2.57 2.04
CA LEU A 328 2.71 -3.97 1.64
C LEU A 328 2.48 -4.88 2.84
N SER A 329 3.29 -4.72 3.90
CA SER A 329 3.15 -5.48 5.14
C SER A 329 1.79 -5.25 5.80
N ASP A 330 1.38 -3.99 5.90
CA ASP A 330 0.07 -3.60 6.46
C ASP A 330 -1.10 -4.14 5.63
N MET A 331 -0.98 -4.10 4.30
CA MET A 331 -1.98 -4.68 3.39
C MET A 331 -2.08 -6.19 3.59
N SER A 332 -0.94 -6.90 3.60
CA SER A 332 -0.91 -8.35 3.81
C SER A 332 -1.54 -8.73 5.15
N SER A 333 -1.17 -8.04 6.23
CA SER A 333 -1.72 -8.26 7.58
C SER A 333 -3.22 -8.00 7.64
N ALA A 334 -3.72 -6.98 6.94
CA ALA A 334 -5.12 -6.65 6.89
C ALA A 334 -5.95 -7.75 6.21
N PHE A 335 -5.40 -8.44 5.21
CA PHE A 335 -6.08 -9.55 4.53
C PHE A 335 -6.00 -10.86 5.32
N VAL A 336 -4.93 -11.11 6.08
CA VAL A 336 -4.78 -12.33 6.89
C VAL A 336 -5.75 -12.35 8.08
N ASN A 337 -5.93 -11.20 8.75
CA ASN A 337 -6.64 -11.12 10.01
C ASN A 337 -8.14 -10.79 9.90
N ARG A 338 -8.68 -10.62 8.68
CA ARG A 338 -10.09 -10.26 8.50
C ARG A 338 -10.92 -11.44 8.00
N PRO A 339 -12.18 -11.58 8.52
CA PRO A 339 -13.14 -12.52 7.99
C PRO A 339 -13.51 -12.17 6.54
N SER A 340 -13.87 -13.18 5.75
CA SER A 340 -14.22 -13.03 4.32
C SER A 340 -15.32 -12.00 4.02
N HIS A 341 -16.29 -11.80 4.94
CA HIS A 341 -17.36 -10.81 4.75
C HIS A 341 -16.89 -9.33 4.82
N GLN A 342 -15.63 -9.06 5.16
CA GLN A 342 -15.02 -7.71 5.21
C GLN A 342 -13.98 -7.51 4.10
N LEU A 343 -13.90 -8.40 3.11
CA LEU A 343 -12.91 -8.31 2.04
C LEU A 343 -13.06 -7.06 1.21
N ASP A 344 -14.28 -6.66 0.84
CA ASP A 344 -14.55 -5.48 0.01
C ASP A 344 -13.97 -4.20 0.63
N ALA A 345 -14.23 -3.98 1.91
CA ALA A 345 -13.68 -2.83 2.63
C ALA A 345 -12.15 -2.87 2.75
N ALA A 346 -11.57 -4.08 2.89
CA ALA A 346 -10.13 -4.25 2.94
C ALA A 346 -9.49 -3.95 1.58
N VAL A 347 -10.09 -4.39 0.49
CA VAL A 347 -9.65 -4.12 -0.89
C VAL A 347 -9.74 -2.63 -1.19
N GLU A 348 -10.86 -1.96 -0.93
CA GLU A 348 -10.99 -0.52 -1.13
C GLU A 348 -9.95 0.29 -0.35
N SER A 349 -9.72 -0.07 0.91
CA SER A 349 -8.66 0.53 1.74
C SER A 349 -7.26 0.30 1.16
N ALA A 350 -6.99 -0.89 0.61
CA ALA A 350 -5.72 -1.23 -0.02
C ALA A 350 -5.49 -0.41 -1.31
N LEU A 351 -6.52 -0.30 -2.17
CA LEU A 351 -6.47 0.53 -3.38
C LEU A 351 -6.24 2.01 -3.04
N GLY A 352 -6.89 2.52 -1.99
CA GLY A 352 -6.68 3.89 -1.53
C GLY A 352 -5.24 4.15 -1.06
N ARG A 353 -4.66 3.23 -0.30
CA ARG A 353 -3.25 3.32 0.14
C ARG A 353 -2.28 3.24 -1.04
N LEU A 354 -2.53 2.34 -1.98
CA LEU A 354 -1.74 2.23 -3.20
C LEU A 354 -1.80 3.52 -4.03
N GLY A 355 -3.02 4.05 -4.23
CA GLY A 355 -3.24 5.30 -4.95
C GLY A 355 -2.49 6.47 -4.32
N ALA A 356 -2.57 6.63 -3.00
CA ALA A 356 -1.85 7.65 -2.26
C ALA A 356 -0.32 7.48 -2.35
N ALA A 357 0.20 6.25 -2.20
CA ALA A 357 1.63 5.95 -2.24
C ALA A 357 2.23 6.20 -3.64
N LEU A 358 1.51 5.88 -4.70
CA LEU A 358 1.92 6.09 -6.09
C LEU A 358 1.54 7.46 -6.65
N ARG A 359 0.80 8.28 -5.89
CA ARG A 359 0.17 9.54 -6.37
C ARG A 359 -0.64 9.30 -7.63
N ALA A 360 -1.37 8.19 -7.66
CA ALA A 360 -2.20 7.81 -8.78
C ALA A 360 -3.47 8.67 -8.84
N GLU A 361 -3.99 8.88 -10.03
CA GLU A 361 -5.31 9.48 -10.24
C GLU A 361 -6.41 8.46 -10.00
N ARG A 362 -6.16 7.21 -10.40
CA ARG A 362 -7.12 6.12 -10.30
C ARG A 362 -6.42 4.77 -10.12
N VAL A 363 -7.03 3.91 -9.33
CA VAL A 363 -6.63 2.51 -9.17
C VAL A 363 -7.87 1.64 -9.31
N LEU A 364 -7.80 0.61 -10.14
CA LEU A 364 -8.87 -0.36 -10.37
C LEU A 364 -8.37 -1.76 -10.10
N LEU A 365 -9.18 -2.54 -9.40
CA LEU A 365 -9.00 -3.98 -9.25
C LEU A 365 -10.22 -4.67 -9.86
N TYR A 366 -9.99 -5.60 -10.76
CA TYR A 366 -11.04 -6.41 -11.36
C TYR A 366 -10.75 -7.89 -11.13
N ALA A 367 -11.70 -8.59 -10.52
CA ALA A 367 -11.67 -10.03 -10.38
C ALA A 367 -12.52 -10.64 -11.50
N TYR A 368 -11.93 -11.59 -12.24
CA TYR A 368 -12.63 -12.28 -13.33
C TYR A 368 -13.78 -13.12 -12.79
N PRO A 369 -14.87 -13.28 -13.58
CA PRO A 369 -16.01 -14.06 -13.16
C PRO A 369 -15.59 -15.52 -12.96
N LYS A 370 -16.20 -16.16 -11.96
CA LYS A 370 -16.11 -17.62 -11.77
C LYS A 370 -16.99 -18.31 -12.81
N GLU A 371 -16.74 -19.58 -13.08
CA GLU A 371 -17.56 -20.41 -14.01
C GLU A 371 -19.07 -20.36 -13.71
N THR A 372 -19.46 -19.95 -12.49
CA THR A 372 -20.85 -19.86 -12.02
C THR A 372 -21.42 -18.44 -12.01
N GLN A 373 -20.65 -17.41 -12.41
CA GLN A 373 -21.09 -16.01 -12.40
C GLN A 373 -20.89 -15.38 -13.78
N GLU A 374 -21.93 -14.75 -14.33
CA GLU A 374 -21.87 -14.09 -15.65
C GLU A 374 -21.07 -12.77 -15.64
N THR A 375 -20.87 -12.15 -14.47
CA THR A 375 -20.18 -10.86 -14.33
C THR A 375 -19.08 -10.91 -13.26
N GLY A 376 -17.90 -10.34 -13.57
CA GLY A 376 -16.81 -10.16 -12.60
C GLY A 376 -17.11 -9.04 -11.60
N VAL A 377 -16.37 -9.03 -10.50
CA VAL A 377 -16.48 -8.03 -9.45
C VAL A 377 -15.34 -7.01 -9.60
N GLY A 378 -15.65 -5.71 -9.51
CA GLY A 378 -14.67 -4.65 -9.61
C GLY A 378 -14.68 -3.71 -8.40
N TRP A 379 -13.48 -3.32 -7.95
CA TRP A 379 -13.26 -2.30 -6.95
C TRP A 379 -12.50 -1.13 -7.57
N SER A 380 -12.82 0.09 -7.15
CA SER A 380 -12.19 1.29 -7.69
C SER A 380 -11.87 2.31 -6.60
N TRP A 381 -10.71 2.97 -6.76
CA TRP A 381 -10.36 4.14 -6.01
C TRP A 381 -9.97 5.27 -6.96
N SER A 382 -10.38 6.51 -6.65
CA SER A 382 -10.01 7.71 -7.41
C SER A 382 -9.54 8.80 -6.46
N ALA A 383 -8.56 9.60 -6.88
CA ALA A 383 -8.10 10.77 -6.16
C ALA A 383 -9.20 11.84 -6.04
N GLU A 384 -9.05 12.74 -5.07
CA GLU A 384 -9.99 13.83 -4.85
C GLU A 384 -10.08 14.74 -6.09
N GLY A 385 -11.29 14.97 -6.60
CA GLY A 385 -11.52 15.71 -7.84
C GLY A 385 -11.52 14.89 -9.14
N VAL A 386 -11.27 13.58 -9.07
CA VAL A 386 -11.38 12.67 -10.23
C VAL A 386 -12.72 11.93 -10.18
N GLU A 387 -13.48 11.98 -11.28
CA GLU A 387 -14.78 11.34 -11.38
C GLU A 387 -14.68 9.82 -11.16
N ARG A 388 -15.48 9.28 -10.24
CA ARG A 388 -15.56 7.83 -10.01
C ARG A 388 -16.18 7.17 -11.22
N SER A 389 -15.44 6.34 -11.92
CA SER A 389 -16.02 5.46 -12.93
C SER A 389 -16.75 4.32 -12.23
N PRO A 390 -18.07 4.12 -12.44
CA PRO A 390 -18.72 2.91 -11.98
C PRO A 390 -18.00 1.71 -12.60
N GLY A 391 -17.86 0.61 -11.85
CA GLY A 391 -17.09 -0.58 -12.22
C GLY A 391 -17.45 -1.12 -13.61
N ALA A 392 -16.92 -0.50 -14.62
CA ALA A 392 -17.04 -0.92 -15.99
C ALA A 392 -16.06 -2.06 -16.25
N LEU A 393 -16.55 -3.05 -16.98
CA LEU A 393 -15.83 -4.17 -17.60
C LEU A 393 -14.38 -3.80 -17.95
N PRO A 394 -13.42 -4.73 -17.80
CA PRO A 394 -12.07 -4.47 -18.27
C PRO A 394 -12.18 -4.14 -19.77
N PRO A 395 -11.75 -2.95 -20.20
CA PRO A 395 -11.61 -2.71 -21.62
C PRO A 395 -10.60 -3.71 -22.14
N GLU A 396 -10.83 -4.25 -23.31
CA GLU A 396 -9.85 -5.02 -24.06
C GLU A 396 -8.51 -4.28 -23.94
N HIS A 397 -7.48 -4.98 -23.48
CA HIS A 397 -6.16 -4.49 -23.09
C HIS A 397 -5.63 -3.51 -24.15
N GLY A 398 -5.78 -2.22 -23.96
CA GLY A 398 -5.22 -1.20 -24.85
C GLY A 398 -5.96 0.14 -24.99
N GLN A 399 -7.19 0.29 -24.55
CA GLN A 399 -7.95 1.53 -24.81
C GLN A 399 -7.92 2.60 -23.70
N LEU A 400 -7.45 2.25 -22.50
CA LEU A 400 -7.30 3.23 -21.42
C LEU A 400 -5.81 3.30 -21.02
N GLY A 401 -5.17 4.41 -21.21
CA GLY A 401 -3.74 4.68 -20.99
C GLY A 401 -3.24 4.53 -19.54
N GLY A 402 -3.42 3.34 -18.92
CA GLY A 402 -2.94 2.96 -17.59
C GLY A 402 -1.99 1.77 -17.64
N SER A 403 -1.25 1.55 -16.56
CA SER A 403 -0.43 0.34 -16.37
C SER A 403 -1.29 -0.77 -15.79
N TRP A 404 -1.33 -1.93 -16.44
CA TRP A 404 -2.09 -3.10 -16.01
C TRP A 404 -1.17 -4.24 -15.61
N VAL A 405 -1.50 -4.91 -14.50
CA VAL A 405 -0.77 -6.07 -13.98
C VAL A 405 -1.75 -7.19 -13.68
N PRO A 406 -1.51 -8.43 -14.18
CA PRO A 406 -2.38 -9.57 -13.92
C PRO A 406 -2.26 -10.05 -12.47
N LEU A 407 -3.36 -10.51 -11.89
CA LEU A 407 -3.41 -11.19 -10.61
C LEU A 407 -3.35 -12.69 -10.84
N VAL A 408 -2.20 -13.30 -10.58
CA VAL A 408 -1.95 -14.73 -10.85
C VAL A 408 -1.57 -15.44 -9.57
N VAL A 409 -2.19 -16.59 -9.29
CA VAL A 409 -1.83 -17.52 -8.20
C VAL A 409 -1.82 -18.93 -8.75
N ASN A 410 -0.71 -19.65 -8.61
CA ASN A 410 -0.54 -21.03 -9.12
C ASN A 410 -0.94 -21.16 -10.61
N ASP A 411 -0.42 -20.27 -11.45
CA ASP A 411 -0.70 -20.18 -12.90
C ASP A 411 -2.18 -19.90 -13.27
N LYS A 412 -3.04 -19.65 -12.29
CA LYS A 412 -4.44 -19.29 -12.51
C LYS A 412 -4.60 -17.78 -12.47
N LEU A 413 -5.13 -17.20 -13.54
CA LEU A 413 -5.47 -15.78 -13.63
C LEU A 413 -6.78 -15.51 -12.88
N LEU A 414 -6.69 -14.70 -11.83
CA LEU A 414 -7.83 -14.36 -10.97
C LEU A 414 -8.43 -13.00 -11.29
N GLY A 415 -7.66 -12.10 -11.92
CA GLY A 415 -8.09 -10.75 -12.19
C GLY A 415 -6.97 -9.87 -12.72
N SER A 416 -7.17 -8.56 -12.65
CA SER A 416 -6.18 -7.56 -13.07
C SER A 416 -6.23 -6.30 -12.21
N LEU A 417 -5.06 -5.69 -11.98
CA LEU A 417 -4.87 -4.42 -11.28
C LEU A 417 -4.47 -3.35 -12.30
N GLY A 418 -5.24 -2.28 -12.41
CA GLY A 418 -4.98 -1.14 -13.27
C GLY A 418 -4.65 0.12 -12.47
N VAL A 419 -3.62 0.88 -12.87
CA VAL A 419 -3.21 2.12 -12.22
C VAL A 419 -2.99 3.22 -13.25
N TRP A 420 -3.57 4.40 -13.01
CA TRP A 420 -3.39 5.63 -13.79
C TRP A 420 -2.64 6.66 -12.97
N ILE A 421 -1.51 7.13 -13.50
CA ILE A 421 -0.64 8.11 -12.84
C ILE A 421 -0.49 9.30 -13.79
N SER A 422 -0.62 10.54 -13.27
CA SER A 422 -0.38 11.76 -14.05
C SER A 422 1.04 11.80 -14.63
N ARG A 423 1.16 12.18 -15.88
CA ARG A 423 2.42 12.16 -16.68
C ARG A 423 3.61 12.92 -16.08
N GLY A 424 3.44 13.70 -15.01
CA GLY A 424 4.52 14.45 -14.36
C GLY A 424 5.18 13.76 -13.14
N ALA A 425 4.66 12.61 -12.68
CA ALA A 425 5.05 11.96 -11.43
C ALA A 425 5.54 10.50 -11.58
N LEU A 426 5.70 10.02 -12.82
CA LEU A 426 6.08 8.63 -13.07
C LEU A 426 7.47 8.29 -12.51
N PRO A 427 7.58 7.32 -11.59
CA PRO A 427 8.86 6.67 -11.30
C PRO A 427 9.37 5.94 -12.56
N PRO A 428 10.64 5.53 -12.62
CA PRO A 428 11.15 4.69 -13.71
C PRO A 428 10.22 3.50 -13.95
N VAL A 429 9.92 3.22 -15.22
CA VAL A 429 8.89 2.22 -15.60
C VAL A 429 9.17 0.84 -15.00
N GLU A 430 10.43 0.46 -14.86
CA GLU A 430 10.86 -0.82 -14.26
C GLU A 430 10.52 -0.89 -12.76
N ASP A 431 10.77 0.17 -12.00
CA ASP A 431 10.46 0.23 -10.56
C ASP A 431 8.94 0.22 -10.31
N LEU A 432 8.16 0.93 -11.13
CA LEU A 432 6.70 0.93 -11.06
C LEU A 432 6.13 -0.46 -11.35
N SER A 433 6.60 -1.12 -12.41
CA SER A 433 6.14 -2.46 -12.78
C SER A 433 6.39 -3.48 -11.65
N GLN A 434 7.60 -3.46 -11.07
CA GLN A 434 7.96 -4.35 -9.96
C GLN A 434 7.10 -4.09 -8.71
N ARG A 435 6.86 -2.83 -8.36
CA ARG A 435 6.01 -2.45 -7.23
C ARG A 435 4.57 -2.89 -7.43
N LEU A 436 4.03 -2.70 -8.62
CA LEU A 436 2.66 -3.13 -8.95
C LEU A 436 2.52 -4.66 -8.93
N GLN A 437 3.54 -5.40 -9.38
CA GLN A 437 3.55 -6.88 -9.29
C GLN A 437 3.49 -7.37 -7.85
N LEU A 438 4.22 -6.75 -6.92
CA LEU A 438 4.18 -7.11 -5.49
C LEU A 438 2.80 -6.86 -4.89
N VAL A 439 2.16 -5.72 -5.18
CA VAL A 439 0.79 -5.43 -4.74
C VAL A 439 -0.20 -6.41 -5.36
N ALA A 440 -0.08 -6.67 -6.66
CA ALA A 440 -0.92 -7.62 -7.37
C ALA A 440 -0.83 -9.03 -6.75
N ALA A 441 0.37 -9.47 -6.34
CA ALA A 441 0.55 -10.75 -5.66
C ALA A 441 -0.17 -10.81 -4.30
N VAL A 442 -0.12 -9.74 -3.50
CA VAL A 442 -0.83 -9.65 -2.21
C VAL A 442 -2.34 -9.72 -2.43
N LEU A 443 -2.88 -8.95 -3.38
CA LEU A 443 -4.30 -8.93 -3.71
C LEU A 443 -4.76 -10.27 -4.31
N ALA A 444 -3.96 -10.87 -5.18
CA ALA A 444 -4.24 -12.18 -5.79
C ALA A 444 -4.34 -13.28 -4.73
N ASN A 445 -3.42 -13.31 -3.76
CA ASN A 445 -3.46 -14.28 -2.66
C ASN A 445 -4.69 -14.07 -1.76
N ALA A 446 -5.09 -12.82 -1.50
CA ALA A 446 -6.31 -12.52 -0.73
C ALA A 446 -7.57 -13.05 -1.43
N LEU A 447 -7.71 -12.80 -2.74
CA LEU A 447 -8.82 -13.30 -3.56
C LEU A 447 -8.81 -14.83 -3.69
N ALA A 448 -7.63 -15.46 -3.85
CA ALA A 448 -7.49 -16.90 -3.92
C ALA A 448 -7.95 -17.58 -2.63
N ARG A 449 -7.56 -17.02 -1.48
CA ARG A 449 -7.96 -17.53 -0.17
C ARG A 449 -9.47 -17.45 0.03
N GLU A 450 -10.11 -16.33 -0.29
CA GLU A 450 -11.56 -16.20 -0.21
C GLU A 450 -12.28 -17.22 -1.09
N ASN A 451 -11.77 -17.41 -2.31
CA ASN A 451 -12.32 -18.41 -3.22
C ASN A 451 -12.21 -19.81 -2.64
N ALA A 452 -11.07 -20.17 -2.06
CA ALA A 452 -10.85 -21.48 -1.45
C ALA A 452 -11.73 -21.70 -0.20
N GLU A 453 -11.89 -20.68 0.64
CA GLU A 453 -12.77 -20.74 1.81
C GLU A 453 -14.25 -20.90 1.38
N GLY A 454 -14.67 -20.19 0.34
CA GLY A 454 -16.01 -20.31 -0.23
C GLY A 454 -16.27 -21.68 -0.85
N GLU A 455 -15.33 -22.26 -1.58
CA GLU A 455 -15.42 -23.61 -2.14
C GLU A 455 -15.45 -24.69 -1.05
N ALA A 456 -14.60 -24.56 -0.03
CA ALA A 456 -14.59 -25.48 1.11
C ALA A 456 -15.92 -25.46 1.89
N ARG A 457 -16.55 -24.28 2.03
CA ARG A 457 -17.85 -24.15 2.66
C ARG A 457 -18.94 -24.85 1.85
N ARG A 458 -18.99 -24.62 0.52
CA ARG A 458 -19.95 -25.30 -0.37
C ARG A 458 -19.78 -26.81 -0.34
N SER A 459 -18.54 -27.29 -0.43
CA SER A 459 -18.26 -28.73 -0.39
C SER A 459 -18.69 -29.38 0.92
N ARG A 460 -18.52 -28.71 2.07
CA ARG A 460 -19.02 -29.17 3.37
C ARG A 460 -20.55 -29.26 3.38
N ASP A 461 -21.23 -28.25 2.83
CA ASP A 461 -22.70 -28.22 2.76
C ASP A 461 -23.24 -29.32 1.85
N GLU A 462 -22.58 -29.59 0.72
CA GLU A 462 -22.92 -30.70 -0.19
C GLU A 462 -22.68 -32.06 0.44
N LEU A 463 -21.57 -32.27 1.15
CA LEU A 463 -21.28 -33.50 1.88
C LEU A 463 -22.32 -33.73 2.98
N ALA A 464 -22.66 -32.71 3.75
CA ALA A 464 -23.69 -32.79 4.77
C ALA A 464 -25.07 -33.13 4.17
N HIS A 465 -25.39 -32.59 2.99
CA HIS A 465 -26.63 -32.95 2.28
C HIS A 465 -26.60 -34.41 1.77
N THR A 466 -25.50 -34.82 1.14
CA THR A 466 -25.34 -36.20 0.62
C THR A 466 -25.40 -37.23 1.73
N LEU A 467 -24.78 -36.97 2.87
CA LEU A 467 -24.87 -37.84 4.04
C LEU A 467 -26.29 -37.93 4.57
N ARG A 468 -27.07 -36.85 4.62
CA ARG A 468 -28.48 -36.86 5.01
C ARG A 468 -29.33 -37.73 4.05
N VAL A 469 -29.14 -37.55 2.74
CA VAL A 469 -29.86 -38.35 1.70
C VAL A 469 -29.48 -39.84 1.75
N SER A 470 -28.18 -40.14 1.92
CA SER A 470 -27.71 -41.53 2.06
C SER A 470 -28.26 -42.21 3.32
N THR A 471 -28.29 -41.50 4.44
CA THR A 471 -28.90 -41.97 5.70
C THR A 471 -30.39 -42.30 5.51
N MET A 472 -31.11 -41.51 4.71
CA MET A 472 -32.51 -41.76 4.37
C MET A 472 -32.68 -42.95 3.45
N GLY A 473 -31.76 -43.22 2.53
CA GLY A 473 -31.81 -44.42 1.69
C GLY A 473 -31.80 -45.73 2.52
N VAL A 474 -30.98 -45.72 3.59
CA VAL A 474 -30.89 -46.86 4.53
C VAL A 474 -32.14 -46.94 5.44
N LEU A 475 -32.68 -45.80 5.85
CA LEU A 475 -33.88 -45.69 6.67
C LEU A 475 -35.16 -45.90 5.88
N GLY A 476 -35.14 -45.78 4.54
CA GLY A 476 -36.33 -45.83 3.70
C GLY A 476 -37.19 -47.08 3.91
N THR A 477 -36.56 -48.23 4.09
CA THR A 477 -37.29 -49.52 4.34
C THR A 477 -37.91 -49.53 5.75
N SER A 478 -37.23 -49.07 6.76
CA SER A 478 -37.74 -48.99 8.12
C SER A 478 -38.89 -47.97 8.26
N LEU A 479 -38.69 -46.78 7.65
CA LEU A 479 -39.70 -45.72 7.65
C LEU A 479 -40.96 -46.11 6.86
N ALA A 480 -40.81 -46.79 5.75
CA ALA A 480 -41.95 -47.34 5.00
C ALA A 480 -42.70 -48.37 5.84
N HIS A 481 -41.98 -49.20 6.60
CA HIS A 481 -42.61 -50.16 7.51
C HIS A 481 -43.35 -49.47 8.67
N GLU A 482 -42.74 -48.48 9.29
CA GLU A 482 -43.35 -47.67 10.37
C GLU A 482 -44.53 -46.82 9.92
N LEU A 483 -44.58 -46.36 8.67
CA LEU A 483 -45.72 -45.65 8.09
C LEU A 483 -46.83 -46.62 7.67
N ASN A 484 -46.50 -47.77 7.11
CA ASN A 484 -47.49 -48.74 6.67
C ASN A 484 -48.24 -49.39 7.84
N GLN A 485 -47.64 -49.53 9.02
CA GLN A 485 -48.27 -50.10 10.19
C GLN A 485 -49.54 -49.32 10.64
N PRO A 486 -49.48 -48.00 10.97
CA PRO A 486 -50.66 -47.25 11.35
C PRO A 486 -51.67 -47.12 10.20
N LEU A 487 -51.21 -46.99 8.94
CA LEU A 487 -52.11 -46.93 7.77
C LEU A 487 -52.87 -48.24 7.59
N HIS A 488 -52.22 -49.38 7.82
CA HIS A 488 -52.89 -50.70 7.75
C HIS A 488 -53.90 -50.89 8.90
N ALA A 489 -53.56 -50.45 10.10
CA ALA A 489 -54.46 -50.44 11.27
C ALA A 489 -55.69 -49.57 11.03
N ILE A 490 -55.49 -48.33 10.49
CA ILE A 490 -56.60 -47.46 10.06
C ILE A 490 -57.55 -48.17 9.07
N MET A 491 -56.97 -48.82 8.02
CA MET A 491 -57.72 -49.52 6.99
C MET A 491 -58.55 -50.69 7.61
N MET A 492 -57.86 -51.50 8.41
CA MET A 492 -58.53 -52.65 9.08
C MET A 492 -59.68 -52.22 10.02
N ASN A 493 -59.45 -51.19 10.81
CA ASN A 493 -60.47 -50.66 11.68
C ASN A 493 -61.65 -50.00 10.94
N ALA A 494 -61.33 -49.29 9.81
CA ALA A 494 -62.39 -48.75 8.94
C ALA A 494 -63.23 -49.88 8.26
N GLU A 495 -62.60 -50.95 7.74
CA GLU A 495 -63.28 -52.10 7.19
C GLU A 495 -64.12 -52.79 8.25
N THR A 496 -63.62 -52.99 9.45
CA THR A 496 -64.35 -53.56 10.57
C THR A 496 -65.58 -52.71 10.93
N ALA A 497 -65.46 -51.41 10.97
CA ALA A 497 -66.56 -50.50 11.20
C ALA A 497 -67.65 -50.59 10.13
N LEU A 498 -67.27 -50.69 8.85
CA LEU A 498 -68.17 -50.82 7.73
C LEU A 498 -68.90 -52.14 7.78
N THR A 499 -68.21 -53.27 7.99
CA THR A 499 -68.83 -54.61 8.10
C THR A 499 -69.84 -54.65 9.26
N ARG A 500 -69.51 -54.10 10.41
CA ARG A 500 -70.45 -54.02 11.57
C ARG A 500 -71.68 -53.18 11.25
N LEU A 501 -71.54 -52.10 10.52
CA LEU A 501 -72.69 -51.28 10.08
C LEU A 501 -73.58 -52.04 9.05
N GLU A 502 -73.01 -52.80 8.12
CA GLU A 502 -73.74 -53.61 7.13
C GLU A 502 -74.47 -54.78 7.76
N GLU A 503 -73.89 -55.39 8.80
CA GLU A 503 -74.54 -56.50 9.56
C GLU A 503 -75.68 -55.99 10.49
N GLY A 504 -75.97 -54.71 10.54
CA GLY A 504 -77.07 -54.17 11.33
C GLY A 504 -76.77 -54.09 12.84
N PHE A 505 -75.52 -54.22 13.21
CA PHE A 505 -75.06 -54.13 14.61
C PHE A 505 -74.90 -52.68 14.99
N HIS A 506 -75.73 -52.14 15.91
CA HIS A 506 -75.75 -50.70 16.27
C HIS A 506 -75.41 -50.49 17.73
N GLU A 507 -74.27 -51.00 18.23
CA GLU A 507 -73.80 -50.61 19.51
C GLU A 507 -72.94 -49.35 19.35
N PRO A 508 -73.40 -48.13 19.81
CA PRO A 508 -72.71 -46.87 19.58
C PRO A 508 -71.36 -46.80 20.30
N GLU A 509 -71.16 -47.54 21.36
CA GLU A 509 -69.89 -47.53 22.15
C GLU A 509 -68.80 -48.34 21.42
N GLU A 510 -69.11 -49.47 20.75
CA GLU A 510 -68.16 -50.26 19.98
C GLU A 510 -67.70 -49.50 18.72
N LEU A 511 -68.62 -48.82 18.04
CA LEU A 511 -68.31 -48.01 16.88
C LEU A 511 -67.47 -46.82 17.26
N ARG A 512 -67.71 -46.17 18.44
CA ARG A 512 -66.93 -45.10 18.96
C ARG A 512 -65.49 -45.55 19.32
N ALA A 513 -65.32 -46.73 19.85
CA ALA A 513 -64.01 -47.31 20.13
C ALA A 513 -63.18 -47.50 18.85
N ILE A 514 -63.77 -48.10 17.78
CA ILE A 514 -63.11 -48.32 16.48
C ILE A 514 -62.70 -46.95 15.85
N LEU A 515 -63.59 -45.95 15.87
CA LEU A 515 -63.27 -44.61 15.35
C LEU A 515 -62.18 -43.93 16.17
N SER A 516 -62.17 -44.15 17.49
CA SER A 516 -61.08 -43.62 18.36
C SER A 516 -59.73 -44.24 18.02
N ASP A 517 -59.71 -45.54 17.72
CA ASP A 517 -58.47 -46.22 17.29
C ASP A 517 -57.98 -45.71 15.94
N ILE A 518 -58.87 -45.46 14.97
CA ILE A 518 -58.52 -44.81 13.67
C ILE A 518 -57.89 -43.44 13.92
N VAL A 519 -58.48 -42.60 14.76
CA VAL A 519 -57.91 -41.27 15.04
C VAL A 519 -56.55 -41.39 15.74
N SER A 520 -56.36 -42.36 16.62
CA SER A 520 -55.09 -42.59 17.30
C SER A 520 -53.98 -43.01 16.31
N ASP A 521 -54.35 -43.92 15.36
CA ASP A 521 -53.37 -44.39 14.35
C ASP A 521 -53.05 -43.30 13.31
N ASP A 522 -54.00 -42.42 12.95
CA ASP A 522 -53.76 -41.24 12.11
C ASP A 522 -52.78 -40.27 12.76
N LEU A 523 -52.97 -39.99 14.05
CA LEU A 523 -52.03 -39.18 14.84
C LEU A 523 -50.65 -39.80 14.89
N ARG A 524 -50.55 -41.16 14.94
CA ARG A 524 -49.27 -41.86 14.91
C ARG A 524 -48.59 -41.70 13.57
N ALA A 525 -49.30 -41.88 12.44
CA ALA A 525 -48.80 -41.67 11.10
C ALA A 525 -48.33 -40.25 10.87
N SER A 526 -49.11 -39.27 11.31
CA SER A 526 -48.77 -37.84 11.27
C SER A 526 -47.49 -37.50 12.06
N THR A 527 -47.28 -38.16 13.20
CA THR A 527 -46.09 -38.03 14.02
C THR A 527 -44.83 -38.55 13.30
N VAL A 528 -44.93 -39.71 12.62
CA VAL A 528 -43.82 -40.25 11.82
C VAL A 528 -43.47 -39.31 10.67
N ILE A 529 -44.45 -38.77 9.95
CA ILE A 529 -44.24 -37.79 8.87
C ILE A 529 -43.59 -36.52 9.39
N SER A 530 -44.03 -36.02 10.54
CA SER A 530 -43.46 -34.80 11.13
C SER A 530 -41.99 -34.94 11.56
N ARG A 531 -41.57 -36.16 11.93
CA ARG A 531 -40.16 -36.49 12.25
C ARG A 531 -39.26 -36.54 11.01
N ILE A 532 -39.80 -36.94 9.87
CA ILE A 532 -39.05 -37.11 8.60
C ILE A 532 -38.91 -35.78 7.87
N ARG A 533 -39.95 -34.95 7.86
CA ARG A 533 -40.00 -33.67 7.11
C ARG A 533 -38.84 -32.71 7.36
N PRO A 534 -38.34 -32.49 8.58
CA PRO A 534 -37.18 -31.62 8.84
C PRO A 534 -35.87 -32.16 8.26
N LEU A 535 -35.71 -33.50 8.17
CA LEU A 535 -34.51 -34.15 7.62
C LEU A 535 -34.39 -33.98 6.12
N LEU A 536 -35.51 -33.73 5.42
CA LEU A 536 -35.60 -33.56 3.95
C LEU A 536 -35.47 -32.10 3.50
N ARG A 537 -35.61 -31.15 4.38
CA ARG A 537 -35.66 -29.73 4.03
C ARG A 537 -34.27 -29.23 3.66
N LYS A 538 -34.11 -28.80 2.41
CA LYS A 538 -32.96 -28.03 1.93
C LYS A 538 -33.25 -26.58 2.27
N GLY A 539 -32.67 -26.05 3.34
CA GLY A 539 -32.88 -24.67 3.74
C GLY A 539 -31.68 -24.16 4.56
N ASP A 540 -31.38 -22.90 4.40
CA ASP A 540 -30.37 -22.21 5.20
C ASP A 540 -30.77 -22.30 6.69
N SER A 541 -29.80 -22.64 7.53
CA SER A 541 -29.91 -22.65 8.99
C SER A 541 -30.18 -21.23 9.48
N GLU A 542 -31.42 -20.92 9.83
CA GLU A 542 -31.77 -19.62 10.38
C GLU A 542 -31.53 -19.63 11.89
N GLN A 543 -30.48 -18.98 12.32
CA GLN A 543 -30.16 -18.82 13.74
C GLN A 543 -31.03 -17.72 14.38
N VAL A 544 -31.98 -18.13 15.21
CA VAL A 544 -32.86 -17.27 15.96
C VAL A 544 -32.56 -17.31 17.46
N SER A 545 -32.98 -16.28 18.20
CA SER A 545 -32.94 -16.30 19.66
C SER A 545 -34.12 -17.17 20.17
N LEU A 546 -33.81 -18.18 21.00
CA LEU A 546 -34.81 -19.11 21.52
C LEU A 546 -34.56 -19.44 23.00
N ASP A 547 -35.64 -19.62 23.78
CA ASP A 547 -35.58 -20.06 25.16
C ASP A 547 -35.45 -21.59 25.19
N VAL A 548 -34.42 -22.09 25.85
CA VAL A 548 -34.17 -23.53 25.99
C VAL A 548 -35.28 -24.22 26.77
N ASN A 549 -35.90 -23.56 27.73
CA ASN A 549 -37.03 -24.11 28.50
C ASN A 549 -38.24 -24.34 27.61
N ASP A 550 -38.56 -23.43 26.70
CA ASP A 550 -39.68 -23.57 25.78
C ASP A 550 -39.41 -24.70 24.75
N LEU A 551 -38.16 -24.78 24.26
CA LEU A 551 -37.74 -25.86 23.39
C LEU A 551 -37.91 -27.23 24.05
N VAL A 552 -37.51 -27.38 25.31
CA VAL A 552 -37.66 -28.60 26.07
C VAL A 552 -39.15 -28.96 26.26
N ARG A 553 -40.00 -27.99 26.65
CA ARG A 553 -41.44 -28.23 26.81
C ARG A 553 -42.08 -28.72 25.52
N GLU A 554 -41.76 -28.14 24.38
CA GLU A 554 -42.30 -28.54 23.09
C GLU A 554 -41.92 -30.01 22.74
N VAL A 555 -40.63 -30.34 22.87
CA VAL A 555 -40.14 -31.68 22.56
C VAL A 555 -40.77 -32.70 23.51
N ILE A 556 -40.86 -32.45 24.78
CA ILE A 556 -41.47 -33.37 25.76
C ILE A 556 -42.97 -33.53 25.50
N SER A 557 -43.67 -32.46 25.14
CA SER A 557 -45.09 -32.55 24.76
C SER A 557 -45.29 -33.44 23.53
N LEU A 558 -44.40 -33.40 22.55
CA LEU A 558 -44.44 -34.27 21.37
C LEU A 558 -44.21 -35.76 21.72
N LEU A 559 -43.35 -36.03 22.72
CA LEU A 559 -42.98 -37.39 23.12
C LEU A 559 -43.88 -38.00 24.19
N ASP A 560 -44.77 -37.25 24.82
CA ASP A 560 -45.60 -37.69 25.94
C ASP A 560 -46.52 -38.86 25.54
N ILE A 561 -47.07 -38.85 24.34
CA ILE A 561 -47.91 -39.93 23.80
C ILE A 561 -47.09 -41.22 23.65
N ASP A 562 -45.89 -41.15 23.07
CA ASP A 562 -45.04 -42.32 22.83
C ASP A 562 -44.47 -42.87 24.16
N ALA A 563 -44.10 -41.98 25.07
CA ALA A 563 -43.67 -42.36 26.41
C ALA A 563 -44.74 -43.08 27.19
N ARG A 564 -45.99 -42.59 27.18
CA ARG A 564 -47.15 -43.24 27.83
C ARG A 564 -47.45 -44.61 27.23
N ALA A 565 -47.39 -44.74 25.90
CA ALA A 565 -47.58 -46.03 25.21
C ALA A 565 -46.54 -47.08 25.62
N ARG A 566 -45.33 -46.65 26.01
CA ARG A 566 -44.22 -47.50 26.47
C ARG A 566 -44.11 -47.56 28.01
N GLU A 567 -45.08 -46.94 28.73
CA GLU A 567 -45.15 -46.87 30.20
C GLU A 567 -43.89 -46.19 30.81
N VAL A 568 -43.39 -45.12 30.15
CA VAL A 568 -42.26 -44.31 30.60
C VAL A 568 -42.76 -42.99 31.18
N VAL A 569 -42.34 -42.67 32.40
CA VAL A 569 -42.67 -41.38 33.05
C VAL A 569 -41.67 -40.34 32.69
N LEU A 570 -42.10 -39.29 31.95
CA LEU A 570 -41.28 -38.10 31.67
C LEU A 570 -41.39 -37.09 32.80
N LYS A 571 -40.25 -36.68 33.41
CA LYS A 571 -40.17 -35.65 34.47
C LYS A 571 -39.37 -34.47 33.95
N LEU A 572 -39.89 -33.27 34.19
CA LEU A 572 -39.23 -32.02 33.87
C LEU A 572 -38.79 -31.27 35.13
N ARG A 573 -37.55 -30.80 35.14
CA ARG A 573 -37.04 -29.87 36.15
C ARG A 573 -36.39 -28.72 35.45
N LEU A 574 -37.18 -27.69 35.12
CA LEU A 574 -36.73 -26.52 34.37
C LEU A 574 -36.20 -25.45 35.31
N ASN A 575 -35.13 -24.77 34.87
CA ASN A 575 -34.63 -23.61 35.60
C ASN A 575 -35.69 -22.49 35.60
N GLY A 576 -35.84 -21.79 36.73
CA GLY A 576 -36.80 -20.71 36.88
C GLY A 576 -36.46 -19.44 36.07
N ALA A 577 -35.23 -19.30 35.60
CA ALA A 577 -34.79 -18.21 34.75
C ALA A 577 -34.82 -18.59 33.28
N SER A 578 -35.18 -17.64 32.41
CA SER A 578 -35.11 -17.79 30.95
C SER A 578 -33.68 -17.99 30.49
N ALA A 579 -33.40 -19.09 29.77
CA ALA A 579 -32.11 -19.43 29.21
C ALA A 579 -32.12 -19.22 27.68
N VAL A 580 -31.90 -17.95 27.24
CA VAL A 580 -31.94 -17.62 25.82
C VAL A 580 -30.62 -17.94 25.16
N VAL A 581 -30.68 -18.75 24.11
CA VAL A 581 -29.53 -19.12 23.24
C VAL A 581 -29.80 -18.71 21.80
N ARG A 582 -28.76 -18.59 21.00
CA ARG A 582 -28.87 -18.36 19.57
C ARG A 582 -28.67 -19.66 18.81
N GLY A 583 -29.68 -20.10 18.06
CA GLY A 583 -29.58 -21.38 17.36
C GLY A 583 -30.70 -21.63 16.37
N ASP A 584 -30.56 -22.71 15.61
CA ASP A 584 -31.62 -23.24 14.74
C ASP A 584 -32.56 -24.11 15.57
N ARG A 585 -33.82 -23.66 15.68
CA ARG A 585 -34.84 -24.31 16.48
C ARG A 585 -35.05 -25.78 16.09
N VAL A 586 -35.07 -26.08 14.77
CA VAL A 586 -35.32 -27.41 14.27
C VAL A 586 -34.16 -28.36 14.60
N GLN A 587 -32.94 -27.89 14.47
CA GLN A 587 -31.73 -28.66 14.79
C GLN A 587 -31.61 -28.95 16.28
N LEU A 588 -31.91 -27.99 17.14
CA LEU A 588 -31.88 -28.18 18.59
C LEU A 588 -33.03 -29.03 19.10
N GLN A 589 -34.23 -28.96 18.47
CA GLN A 589 -35.31 -29.92 18.71
C GLN A 589 -34.88 -31.35 18.36
N GLN A 590 -34.16 -31.54 17.25
CA GLN A 590 -33.65 -32.85 16.82
C GLN A 590 -32.63 -33.43 17.82
N VAL A 591 -31.77 -32.60 18.40
CA VAL A 591 -30.85 -33.01 19.50
C VAL A 591 -31.66 -33.61 20.65
N LEU A 592 -32.65 -32.86 21.17
CA LEU A 592 -33.48 -33.30 22.29
C LEU A 592 -34.27 -34.56 21.97
N LEU A 593 -34.91 -34.61 20.80
CA LEU A 593 -35.60 -35.78 20.30
C LEU A 593 -34.72 -37.03 20.29
N ASN A 594 -33.50 -36.92 19.76
CA ASN A 594 -32.55 -38.03 19.71
C ASN A 594 -32.16 -38.53 21.12
N LEU A 595 -31.92 -37.61 22.06
CA LEU A 595 -31.52 -38.00 23.42
C LEU A 595 -32.67 -38.67 24.18
N VAL A 596 -33.88 -38.06 24.14
CA VAL A 596 -35.03 -38.59 24.89
C VAL A 596 -35.50 -39.92 24.29
N LEU A 597 -35.57 -40.04 22.96
CA LEU A 597 -35.96 -41.31 22.31
C LEU A 597 -34.95 -42.43 22.61
N ASN A 598 -33.65 -42.13 22.61
CA ASN A 598 -32.65 -43.11 22.99
C ASN A 598 -32.83 -43.61 24.43
N GLY A 599 -33.20 -42.71 25.37
CA GLY A 599 -33.54 -43.09 26.72
C GLY A 599 -34.83 -43.97 26.82
N ILE A 600 -35.89 -43.57 26.09
CA ILE A 600 -37.11 -44.38 26.04
C ILE A 600 -36.81 -45.79 25.51
N GLU A 601 -36.07 -45.94 24.45
CA GLU A 601 -35.69 -47.21 23.87
C GLU A 601 -34.77 -48.03 24.76
N ALA A 602 -33.82 -47.41 25.47
CA ALA A 602 -32.89 -48.10 26.35
C ALA A 602 -33.60 -48.79 27.52
N MET A 603 -34.76 -48.28 27.94
CA MET A 603 -35.52 -48.85 29.04
C MET A 603 -36.43 -50.03 28.65
N ALA A 604 -36.37 -50.54 27.42
CA ALA A 604 -37.16 -51.68 27.01
C ALA A 604 -36.97 -52.92 27.92
N SER A 605 -35.79 -53.12 28.50
CA SER A 605 -35.42 -54.15 29.45
C SER A 605 -35.66 -53.80 30.89
N THR A 606 -36.00 -52.54 31.24
CA THR A 606 -36.24 -52.08 32.61
C THR A 606 -37.68 -52.45 33.04
N PRO A 607 -37.95 -52.85 34.31
CA PRO A 607 -39.31 -53.08 34.77
C PRO A 607 -40.21 -51.88 34.56
N ARG A 608 -41.42 -52.09 34.02
CA ARG A 608 -42.36 -51.04 33.58
C ARG A 608 -42.61 -49.96 34.64
N ARG A 609 -42.87 -50.36 35.88
CA ARG A 609 -43.13 -49.44 37.02
C ARG A 609 -41.97 -48.52 37.37
N ASP A 610 -40.74 -48.81 36.91
CA ASP A 610 -39.53 -48.07 37.28
C ASP A 610 -39.05 -47.18 36.13
N ARG A 611 -39.64 -47.23 34.90
CA ARG A 611 -39.21 -46.50 33.71
C ARG A 611 -39.45 -45.00 33.87
N ARG A 612 -38.38 -44.23 33.87
CA ARG A 612 -38.45 -42.75 33.98
C ARG A 612 -37.33 -42.08 33.21
N ILE A 613 -37.61 -40.92 32.63
CA ILE A 613 -36.62 -39.98 32.10
C ILE A 613 -36.81 -38.68 32.82
N LEU A 614 -35.70 -38.09 33.25
CA LEU A 614 -35.63 -36.75 33.85
C LEU A 614 -34.92 -35.82 32.87
N VAL A 615 -35.57 -34.73 32.48
CA VAL A 615 -34.97 -33.66 31.67
C VAL A 615 -34.87 -32.42 32.55
N GLU A 616 -33.63 -31.96 32.74
CA GLU A 616 -33.34 -30.79 33.56
C GLU A 616 -32.68 -29.70 32.72
N THR A 617 -33.01 -28.45 32.98
CA THR A 617 -32.31 -27.28 32.43
C THR A 617 -31.64 -26.49 33.55
N SER A 618 -30.43 -26.03 33.31
CA SER A 618 -29.69 -25.19 34.24
C SER A 618 -28.87 -24.13 33.48
N VAL A 619 -28.44 -23.09 34.19
CA VAL A 619 -27.51 -22.08 33.68
C VAL A 619 -26.25 -22.17 34.53
N VAL A 620 -25.11 -22.42 33.89
CA VAL A 620 -23.81 -22.52 34.52
C VAL A 620 -22.85 -21.53 33.85
N GLY A 621 -22.55 -20.45 34.57
CA GLY A 621 -21.74 -19.35 33.99
C GLY A 621 -22.46 -18.66 32.80
N ASP A 622 -21.84 -18.64 31.66
CA ASP A 622 -22.35 -18.09 30.41
C ASP A 622 -23.03 -19.13 29.48
N ARG A 623 -23.37 -20.32 30.01
CA ARG A 623 -23.90 -21.42 29.24
C ARG A 623 -25.22 -21.94 29.79
N ALA A 624 -26.14 -22.29 28.90
CA ALA A 624 -27.35 -23.03 29.20
C ALA A 624 -27.02 -24.53 29.08
N GLU A 625 -27.27 -25.31 30.11
CA GLU A 625 -27.11 -26.77 30.11
C GLU A 625 -28.47 -27.47 30.08
N VAL A 626 -28.56 -28.54 29.27
CA VAL A 626 -29.67 -29.46 29.27
C VAL A 626 -29.19 -30.86 29.58
N ARG A 627 -29.74 -31.46 30.62
CA ARG A 627 -29.42 -32.78 31.11
C ARG A 627 -30.60 -33.71 30.84
N VAL A 628 -30.34 -34.85 30.18
CA VAL A 628 -31.31 -35.92 29.97
C VAL A 628 -30.79 -37.16 30.68
N GLU A 629 -31.54 -37.66 31.68
CA GLU A 629 -31.18 -38.81 32.50
C GLU A 629 -32.26 -39.90 32.36
N ASP A 630 -31.87 -41.10 31.96
CA ASP A 630 -32.70 -42.30 31.95
C ASP A 630 -32.31 -43.24 33.12
N ASN A 631 -33.17 -44.16 33.45
CA ASN A 631 -32.85 -45.22 34.40
C ASN A 631 -32.81 -46.62 33.74
N GLY A 632 -32.34 -46.69 32.50
CA GLY A 632 -32.07 -47.87 31.74
C GLY A 632 -30.79 -48.60 32.20
N PRO A 633 -30.20 -49.47 31.32
CA PRO A 633 -29.01 -50.24 31.66
C PRO A 633 -27.72 -49.41 31.73
N GLY A 634 -27.75 -48.12 31.26
CA GLY A 634 -26.60 -47.25 31.20
C GLY A 634 -25.66 -47.56 30.02
N ILE A 635 -24.51 -46.89 30.02
CA ILE A 635 -23.46 -47.00 29.01
C ILE A 635 -22.42 -48.02 29.51
N PRO A 636 -21.94 -48.96 28.69
CA PRO A 636 -20.89 -49.90 29.07
C PRO A 636 -19.63 -49.11 29.55
N PRO A 637 -19.00 -49.52 30.67
CA PRO A 637 -17.86 -48.81 31.22
C PRO A 637 -16.73 -48.64 30.20
N GLY A 638 -16.16 -47.41 30.15
CA GLY A 638 -15.05 -47.05 29.24
C GLY A 638 -15.49 -46.80 27.80
N ARG A 639 -16.81 -46.68 27.52
CA ARG A 639 -17.32 -46.38 26.19
C ARG A 639 -18.10 -45.07 26.10
N GLU A 640 -17.94 -44.21 27.08
CA GLU A 640 -18.65 -42.94 27.20
C GLU A 640 -18.35 -42.01 26.03
N GLU A 641 -17.14 -42.05 25.44
CA GLU A 641 -16.78 -41.28 24.23
C GLU A 641 -17.21 -42.01 22.94
N GLN A 642 -17.13 -43.34 22.92
CA GLN A 642 -17.44 -44.14 21.72
C GLN A 642 -18.92 -44.10 21.34
N VAL A 643 -19.82 -43.78 22.29
CA VAL A 643 -21.27 -43.66 21.98
C VAL A 643 -21.59 -42.53 20.97
N PHE A 644 -20.64 -41.60 20.76
CA PHE A 644 -20.76 -40.51 19.78
C PHE A 644 -20.12 -40.85 18.43
N GLU A 645 -19.43 -41.99 18.31
CA GLU A 645 -18.87 -42.43 17.02
C GLU A 645 -20.01 -42.83 16.06
N PRO A 646 -19.94 -42.44 14.78
CA PRO A 646 -20.92 -42.86 13.78
C PRO A 646 -20.97 -44.38 13.69
N PHE A 647 -22.20 -44.91 13.59
CA PHE A 647 -22.50 -46.34 13.48
C PHE A 647 -22.26 -47.18 14.76
N TYR A 648 -21.86 -46.57 15.85
CA TYR A 648 -21.78 -47.28 17.14
C TYR A 648 -23.18 -47.50 17.73
N THR A 649 -23.54 -48.75 17.95
CA THR A 649 -24.83 -49.13 18.53
C THR A 649 -24.75 -50.45 19.31
N THR A 650 -25.48 -50.49 20.40
CA THR A 650 -25.69 -51.72 21.22
C THR A 650 -27.04 -52.37 20.91
N LYS A 651 -27.82 -51.82 19.97
CA LYS A 651 -29.19 -52.26 19.62
C LYS A 651 -29.20 -53.06 18.32
N PRO A 652 -29.91 -54.20 18.24
CA PRO A 652 -29.93 -55.06 17.05
C PRO A 652 -30.47 -54.37 15.78
N ALA A 653 -31.36 -53.39 15.92
CA ALA A 653 -31.98 -52.65 14.81
C ALA A 653 -31.57 -51.18 14.77
N GLY A 654 -30.62 -50.74 15.60
CA GLY A 654 -30.20 -49.34 15.68
C GLY A 654 -29.09 -49.04 14.68
N LEU A 655 -29.19 -47.92 13.97
CA LEU A 655 -28.17 -47.43 13.01
C LEU A 655 -26.95 -46.77 13.64
N GLY A 656 -26.97 -46.50 14.95
CA GLY A 656 -25.84 -45.89 15.66
C GLY A 656 -25.49 -44.44 15.24
N MET A 657 -26.41 -43.73 14.57
CA MET A 657 -26.14 -42.36 14.08
C MET A 657 -26.80 -41.25 14.92
N GLY A 658 -27.77 -41.54 15.76
CA GLY A 658 -28.53 -40.51 16.48
C GLY A 658 -27.68 -39.66 17.39
N LEU A 659 -26.76 -40.26 18.17
CA LEU A 659 -25.89 -39.56 19.10
C LEU A 659 -24.75 -38.78 18.39
N SER A 660 -24.21 -39.35 17.30
CA SER A 660 -23.17 -38.63 16.50
C SER A 660 -23.77 -37.39 15.79
N ILE A 661 -24.99 -37.48 15.30
CA ILE A 661 -25.72 -36.32 14.73
C ILE A 661 -25.99 -35.29 15.82
N ALA A 662 -26.48 -35.73 17.00
CA ALA A 662 -26.72 -34.81 18.11
C ALA A 662 -25.45 -34.08 18.55
N SER A 663 -24.31 -34.78 18.63
CA SER A 663 -23.02 -34.19 18.96
C SER A 663 -22.58 -33.15 17.91
N SER A 664 -22.69 -33.47 16.62
CA SER A 664 -22.35 -32.55 15.53
C SER A 664 -23.24 -31.29 15.51
N LEU A 665 -24.54 -31.44 15.79
CA LEU A 665 -25.48 -30.32 15.85
C LEU A 665 -25.17 -29.40 17.06
N VAL A 666 -24.88 -29.98 18.22
CA VAL A 666 -24.49 -29.21 19.41
C VAL A 666 -23.18 -28.44 19.15
N GLN A 667 -22.19 -29.08 18.57
CA GLN A 667 -20.92 -28.42 18.18
C GLN A 667 -21.12 -27.29 17.18
N ALA A 668 -22.01 -27.45 16.19
CA ALA A 668 -22.35 -26.40 15.22
C ALA A 668 -22.97 -25.16 15.90
N HIS A 669 -23.57 -25.31 17.09
CA HIS A 669 -24.10 -24.23 17.92
C HIS A 669 -23.11 -23.74 18.99
N GLY A 670 -21.82 -24.11 18.93
CA GLY A 670 -20.79 -23.71 19.88
C GLY A 670 -20.89 -24.39 21.24
N GLY A 671 -21.61 -25.54 21.29
CA GLY A 671 -21.79 -26.35 22.49
C GLY A 671 -20.95 -27.62 22.52
N THR A 672 -21.09 -28.37 23.62
CA THR A 672 -20.50 -29.72 23.79
C THR A 672 -21.55 -30.67 24.32
N LEU A 673 -21.56 -31.91 23.81
CA LEU A 673 -22.41 -33.00 24.30
C LEU A 673 -21.53 -34.04 24.99
N ARG A 674 -21.90 -34.41 26.20
CA ARG A 674 -21.19 -35.37 27.06
C ARG A 674 -22.13 -36.49 27.50
N ALA A 675 -21.57 -37.68 27.71
CA ALA A 675 -22.29 -38.83 28.22
C ALA A 675 -21.58 -39.38 29.48
N SER A 676 -22.35 -39.84 30.44
CA SER A 676 -21.86 -40.49 31.67
C SER A 676 -22.92 -41.46 32.17
N ASN A 677 -22.57 -42.30 33.12
CA ASN A 677 -23.53 -43.14 33.82
C ASN A 677 -24.08 -42.45 35.06
N GLY A 678 -25.39 -42.61 35.34
CA GLY A 678 -26.07 -42.14 36.55
C GLY A 678 -25.62 -42.87 37.80
N GLY A 679 -25.85 -42.29 38.97
CA GLY A 679 -25.31 -42.77 40.25
C GLY A 679 -25.80 -44.13 40.72
N SER A 680 -26.93 -44.68 40.24
CA SER A 680 -27.46 -46.01 40.62
C SER A 680 -27.78 -46.93 39.44
N SER A 681 -28.15 -46.41 38.32
CA SER A 681 -28.36 -47.10 37.02
C SER A 681 -28.81 -46.07 35.99
N GLY A 682 -28.57 -46.31 34.69
CA GLY A 682 -28.99 -45.51 33.57
C GLY A 682 -27.89 -44.56 33.01
N ALA A 683 -28.18 -43.97 31.86
CA ALA A 683 -27.31 -43.04 31.23
C ALA A 683 -27.71 -41.57 31.43
N VAL A 684 -26.71 -40.70 31.46
CA VAL A 684 -26.87 -39.24 31.59
C VAL A 684 -26.20 -38.60 30.38
N PHE A 685 -26.95 -37.85 29.62
CA PHE A 685 -26.46 -37.01 28.52
C PHE A 685 -26.65 -35.55 28.91
N VAL A 686 -25.56 -34.78 28.77
CA VAL A 686 -25.56 -33.35 29.07
C VAL A 686 -25.03 -32.59 27.85
N PHE A 687 -25.79 -31.65 27.35
CA PHE A 687 -25.27 -30.71 26.36
C PHE A 687 -25.38 -29.27 26.88
N ASP A 688 -24.45 -28.43 26.46
CA ASP A 688 -24.38 -27.05 26.81
C ASP A 688 -24.38 -26.16 25.56
N LEU A 689 -24.95 -24.94 25.68
CA LEU A 689 -25.01 -23.93 24.61
C LEU A 689 -24.63 -22.55 25.17
N PRO A 690 -23.92 -21.70 24.42
CA PRO A 690 -23.63 -20.34 24.85
C PRO A 690 -24.90 -19.50 24.96
N LEU A 691 -25.05 -18.77 26.05
CA LEU A 691 -26.13 -17.80 26.20
C LEU A 691 -26.02 -16.64 25.21
N ALA A 692 -27.14 -16.15 24.69
CA ALA A 692 -27.15 -14.98 23.84
C ALA A 692 -26.72 -13.74 24.68
N SER A 693 -25.71 -12.99 24.22
CA SER A 693 -25.24 -11.79 24.90
C SER A 693 -26.38 -10.77 25.03
N GLY A 694 -26.91 -10.57 26.23
CA GLY A 694 -28.02 -9.64 26.50
C GLY A 694 -29.08 -10.15 27.48
N SER A 695 -28.94 -11.33 28.09
CA SER A 695 -29.83 -11.77 29.16
C SER A 695 -29.61 -10.89 30.39
N PRO A 696 -30.69 -10.28 31.00
CA PRO A 696 -30.55 -9.51 32.22
C PRO A 696 -30.12 -10.43 33.37
N ASP A 697 -29.09 -10.00 34.08
CA ASP A 697 -28.60 -10.62 35.30
C ASP A 697 -29.67 -10.41 36.41
N PHE A 698 -30.53 -11.39 36.59
CA PHE A 698 -31.43 -11.44 37.77
C PHE A 698 -30.63 -12.12 38.87
N GLY A 699 -29.97 -11.30 39.70
CA GLY A 699 -29.43 -11.74 40.97
C GLY A 699 -30.48 -12.47 41.82
N PRO A 700 -30.04 -13.27 42.81
CA PRO A 700 -30.93 -14.12 43.63
C PRO A 700 -32.00 -13.26 44.33
N VAL A 701 -33.26 -13.55 44.05
CA VAL A 701 -34.39 -12.96 44.80
C VAL A 701 -34.38 -13.64 46.18
N GLU A 702 -33.92 -12.91 47.19
CA GLU A 702 -34.14 -13.21 48.62
C GLU A 702 -35.65 -13.16 48.91
N ILE A 703 -36.25 -14.31 49.07
CA ILE A 703 -37.61 -14.40 49.59
C ILE A 703 -37.54 -14.18 51.11
N GLN A 704 -37.78 -12.94 51.57
CA GLN A 704 -38.14 -12.67 52.92
C GLN A 704 -39.59 -13.15 53.16
N ARG A 705 -39.77 -13.88 54.28
CA ARG A 705 -40.92 -14.59 54.77
C ARG A 705 -42.30 -13.92 54.67
#